data_a3780b87afa1a6ec50a8cb1356bb6a76
#
_entry.id   a3780b87afa1a6ec50a8cb1356bb6a76
#
_cell.length_a   1.000
_cell.length_b   1.000
_cell.length_c   1.000
_cell.angle_alpha   90.00
_cell.angle_beta   90.00
_cell.angle_gamma   90.00
#
_symmetry.space_group_name_H-M   'P 1'
#
loop_
_entity.id
_entity.type
_entity.pdbx_description
1 polymer ?
#
loop_
_entity_poly.entity_id
_entity_poly.type
_entity_poly.pdbx_seq_one_letter_code
_entity_poly.pdbx_strand_id
1 'polypeptide(L)'
;MRRPGRPPGPLGRLRGGVLTAVLALAAGVLAPVAAAPPAAALTAPVAFTADHLPTYQTNGIVWTLAEANGVVYAGGTFSAVRPAGSGGGSTPAVNFAAFNAATGAPAGCSLSFTRTSGTATVRALAVSPDKSTLYVGGYFNAVNGTSAGGLVAVDTATCTRRAGFSPSFSATVRALDVAANGTVYAGGDFQSVNGQTRRFFGALTPAGAVTGWNPDADDPGRTLKVTPDGQSVLLGGDFFTVGGTGSHALAVVSATTGSLTRGYPDNFIPSTAVIKDIVTDSASGGWYAAGEGRGGNSFDGRLAMELDGFGQRWRDTCQGATQAVRVYKGVLYAASHVHDCSTMGGFPNQARKHLTAQSVDDPALLGWLPDTNDGIGEPVGPRALTVSSRDGRDFLWVGGEFTTVNGVAQQALTRFANSPDTGSPSVPAASVSAPRAGEVRVSWRSSLDLDDSLLTYRVYRNGSSAPVHTTTGSSLFFSRPQLTFTDRNVVAGQTYSYRITATDGAGNTSALSPAAAVTAASAASPYQERVLADGADLYWRYDEPGGAFAADASDSRNGGVYVNTPTYRSTPSAVAGSAALSLNGSDEYVYSDRLHRYTSPTPYSIETWFRTTSTSGGRIVGFGNNIGTAQGHTSSISDKLLYLTNNGRLAFGVQVGSTSSRPTLTSPASYNDGRWHHAVATQGPGGMALYVDGVRVASNTTAGNRSYNGYWRVGGDAMNNAWPNRPSSTYFAGQVDETAIYPTALTADRVAAHHRLAQAPAPPGDTTVSLLPTEDAYVNSVAANTNYNDQQLASRGTTAYLSYLRFALPAAPAGQVLKGARLTFRTSSDATAGSTDSHTVVPVTGAWTESAVTYNTRPALAASVLGTITGATAVSTDYSVELTAPALGGALGSAYSLALTSSGTDSLRVWSSEAGSAASRPQLVLTFGAE
;
A
#
# COMPACT_ATOMS: atom_id res chain seq x y z
N MET A 1 12.25 -13.89 55.59
CA MET A 1 12.78 -13.04 56.69
C MET A 1 13.29 -11.72 56.08
N ARG A 2 12.69 -10.62 56.56
CA ARG A 2 13.23 -9.22 56.66
C ARG A 2 14.01 -8.59 55.51
N ARG A 3 13.38 -7.61 54.89
CA ARG A 3 14.02 -6.30 54.50
C ARG A 3 14.64 -5.64 55.75
N PRO A 4 15.61 -4.65 55.67
CA PRO A 4 15.44 -3.30 55.12
C PRO A 4 16.75 -2.76 54.46
N GLY A 5 16.92 -1.54 53.96
CA GLY A 5 16.40 -0.24 54.10
C GLY A 5 17.17 0.76 53.23
N ARG A 6 16.51 1.83 52.80
CA ARG A 6 17.08 3.13 52.39
C ARG A 6 17.51 3.94 53.62
N PRO A 7 18.31 5.04 53.60
CA PRO A 7 18.23 6.31 52.85
C PRO A 7 19.58 7.10 52.83
N PRO A 8 19.70 8.46 52.79
CA PRO A 8 19.08 9.52 51.99
C PRO A 8 20.13 10.49 51.31
N GLY A 9 19.63 11.54 50.59
CA GLY A 9 20.43 12.58 49.96
C GLY A 9 21.05 13.63 50.91
N PRO A 10 21.63 14.72 50.36
CA PRO A 10 20.92 16.00 50.48
C PRO A 10 21.14 17.02 49.32
N LEU A 11 20.13 17.80 49.04
CA LEU A 11 19.93 19.26 48.93
C LEU A 11 21.19 20.18 48.69
N GLY A 12 21.07 20.97 47.65
CA GLY A 12 21.82 22.20 47.42
C GLY A 12 21.03 23.23 46.60
N ARG A 13 20.60 24.26 47.28
CA ARG A 13 19.88 25.47 46.80
C ARG A 13 20.82 26.39 46.01
N LEU A 14 20.37 27.17 44.99
CA LEU A 14 19.78 28.51 45.15
C LEU A 14 19.70 29.28 43.80
N ARG A 15 18.58 30.00 43.64
CA ARG A 15 18.32 31.33 43.01
C ARG A 15 18.52 31.43 41.49
N GLY A 16 17.62 31.88 40.72
CA GLY A 16 16.58 32.91 40.88
C GLY A 16 16.65 33.83 39.69
N GLY A 17 15.59 33.94 38.89
CA GLY A 17 15.54 34.87 37.77
C GLY A 17 14.16 34.83 37.13
N VAL A 18 13.30 35.74 37.58
CA VAL A 18 12.00 36.08 36.96
C VAL A 18 12.27 36.84 35.67
N LEU A 19 11.67 36.45 34.54
CA LEU A 19 11.40 37.34 33.43
C LEU A 19 10.10 37.00 32.73
N THR A 20 9.16 37.83 32.93
CA THR A 20 8.02 38.37 32.16
C THR A 20 7.61 37.61 30.88
N ALA A 21 6.37 37.07 30.89
CA ALA A 21 5.62 36.74 29.70
C ALA A 21 5.12 38.02 28.98
N VAL A 22 5.44 38.11 27.69
CA VAL A 22 4.81 39.05 26.76
C VAL A 22 3.95 38.25 25.80
N LEU A 23 2.63 38.46 25.85
CA LEU A 23 1.70 38.00 24.83
C LEU A 23 1.99 38.79 23.53
N ALA A 24 2.29 38.07 22.45
CA ALA A 24 2.20 38.60 21.10
C ALA A 24 1.08 37.85 20.35
N LEU A 25 -0.02 38.53 20.10
CA LEU A 25 -1.06 38.10 19.16
C LEU A 25 -0.46 38.12 17.76
N ALA A 26 -0.44 36.94 17.10
CA ALA A 26 0.02 36.82 15.72
C ALA A 26 -1.11 37.20 14.75
N ALA A 27 -0.85 38.15 13.90
CA ALA A 27 -1.60 38.39 12.67
C ALA A 27 -1.46 37.20 11.73
N GLY A 28 -2.59 36.65 11.25
CA GLY A 28 -2.61 35.59 10.26
C GLY A 28 -2.06 36.07 8.91
N VAL A 29 -0.84 35.73 8.61
CA VAL A 29 -0.28 35.81 7.27
C VAL A 29 -0.70 34.54 6.53
N LEU A 30 -1.41 34.68 5.42
CA LEU A 30 -1.56 33.64 4.40
C LEU A 30 -0.14 33.23 3.97
N ALA A 31 0.35 32.15 4.55
CA ALA A 31 1.57 31.51 4.06
C ALA A 31 1.31 31.03 2.63
N PRO A 32 2.17 31.31 1.66
CA PRO A 32 2.11 30.61 0.39
C PRO A 32 2.24 29.12 0.67
N VAL A 33 1.39 28.31 0.05
CA VAL A 33 1.54 26.85 0.05
C VAL A 33 2.94 26.58 -0.51
N ALA A 34 3.88 26.32 0.38
CA ALA A 34 5.20 25.85 -0.04
C ALA A 34 4.97 24.61 -0.87
N ALA A 35 5.40 24.62 -2.12
CA ALA A 35 5.48 23.41 -2.92
C ALA A 35 6.23 22.38 -2.06
N ALA A 36 5.65 21.19 -1.88
CA ALA A 36 6.35 20.10 -1.21
C ALA A 36 7.72 19.96 -1.88
N PRO A 37 8.81 19.75 -1.12
CA PRO A 37 10.11 19.49 -1.72
C PRO A 37 9.94 18.31 -2.68
N PRO A 38 10.63 18.31 -3.84
CA PRO A 38 10.60 17.16 -4.74
C PRO A 38 10.99 15.95 -3.90
N ALA A 39 10.18 14.89 -4.01
CA ALA A 39 10.48 13.63 -3.34
C ALA A 39 11.85 13.13 -3.81
N ALA A 40 12.58 12.44 -2.96
CA ALA A 40 13.86 11.87 -3.33
C ALA A 40 13.68 10.93 -4.53
N ALA A 41 14.66 10.91 -5.45
CA ALA A 41 14.60 10.12 -6.68
C ALA A 41 14.42 8.61 -6.45
N LEU A 42 14.83 8.11 -5.27
CA LEU A 42 14.59 6.74 -4.82
C LEU A 42 14.12 6.78 -3.36
N THR A 43 13.19 5.90 -3.00
CA THR A 43 12.79 5.76 -1.60
C THR A 43 13.96 5.19 -0.79
N ALA A 44 14.53 6.00 0.09
CA ALA A 44 15.63 5.55 0.94
C ALA A 44 15.19 4.32 1.78
N PRO A 45 16.06 3.31 1.96
CA PRO A 45 17.50 3.28 1.64
C PRO A 45 17.85 2.66 0.27
N VAL A 46 16.91 2.42 -0.67
CA VAL A 46 17.21 1.79 -1.97
C VAL A 46 18.30 2.58 -2.73
N ALA A 47 19.27 1.87 -3.29
CA ALA A 47 20.46 2.48 -3.93
C ALA A 47 20.56 2.21 -5.44
N PHE A 48 19.72 1.35 -6.01
CA PHE A 48 19.67 1.06 -7.45
C PHE A 48 18.27 1.29 -7.96
N THR A 49 18.16 1.81 -9.20
CA THR A 49 16.87 1.86 -9.91
C THR A 49 16.42 0.46 -10.33
N ALA A 50 15.15 0.28 -10.58
CA ALA A 50 14.63 -0.98 -11.14
C ALA A 50 14.76 -1.05 -12.67
N ASP A 51 15.29 -0.01 -13.28
CA ASP A 51 15.53 0.06 -14.72
C ASP A 51 16.72 -0.81 -15.12
N HIS A 52 16.46 -1.93 -15.80
CA HIS A 52 17.55 -2.76 -16.30
C HIS A 52 18.24 -2.11 -17.52
N LEU A 53 19.56 -2.18 -17.51
CA LEU A 53 20.37 -1.59 -18.59
C LEU A 53 20.65 -2.62 -19.71
N PRO A 54 20.81 -2.18 -20.96
CA PRO A 54 21.26 -3.03 -22.04
C PRO A 54 22.56 -3.75 -21.64
N THR A 55 22.51 -5.07 -21.53
CA THR A 55 23.59 -5.92 -21.05
C THR A 55 23.72 -7.13 -21.96
N TYR A 56 24.94 -7.48 -22.38
CA TYR A 56 25.16 -8.75 -23.05
C TYR A 56 24.67 -9.90 -22.16
N GLN A 57 24.16 -10.94 -22.77
CA GLN A 57 23.50 -12.06 -22.13
C GLN A 57 24.17 -13.38 -22.52
N THR A 58 24.03 -14.40 -21.68
CA THR A 58 24.53 -15.75 -21.96
C THR A 58 23.40 -16.64 -22.49
N ASN A 59 23.73 -17.70 -23.23
CA ASN A 59 22.76 -18.67 -23.73
C ASN A 59 22.47 -19.81 -22.75
N GLY A 60 22.97 -19.69 -21.51
CA GLY A 60 22.77 -20.67 -20.42
C GLY A 60 22.95 -20.03 -19.07
N ILE A 61 23.00 -20.83 -18.01
CA ILE A 61 22.94 -20.39 -16.62
C ILE A 61 24.23 -19.69 -16.18
N VAL A 62 24.11 -18.53 -15.52
CA VAL A 62 25.19 -17.85 -14.78
C VAL A 62 25.09 -18.23 -13.31
N TRP A 63 26.10 -18.95 -12.82
CA TRP A 63 26.14 -19.46 -11.44
C TRP A 63 26.84 -18.52 -10.46
N THR A 64 27.78 -17.71 -10.95
CA THR A 64 28.65 -16.88 -10.11
C THR A 64 29.11 -15.64 -10.83
N LEU A 65 29.27 -14.55 -10.07
CA LEU A 65 29.76 -13.25 -10.55
C LEU A 65 30.87 -12.73 -9.62
N ALA A 66 31.88 -12.08 -10.19
CA ALA A 66 32.89 -11.35 -9.44
C ALA A 66 33.30 -10.08 -10.17
N GLU A 67 33.77 -9.04 -9.46
CA GLU A 67 34.24 -7.79 -10.05
C GLU A 67 35.72 -7.54 -9.71
N ALA A 68 36.51 -7.14 -10.70
CA ALA A 68 37.84 -6.56 -10.50
C ALA A 68 38.08 -5.48 -11.57
N ASN A 69 38.61 -4.32 -11.11
CA ASN A 69 39.09 -3.24 -11.96
C ASN A 69 38.12 -2.74 -13.04
N GLY A 70 36.79 -2.74 -12.70
CA GLY A 70 35.75 -2.33 -13.63
C GLY A 70 35.39 -3.38 -14.70
N VAL A 71 35.79 -4.63 -14.47
CA VAL A 71 35.41 -5.80 -15.26
C VAL A 71 34.58 -6.74 -14.39
N VAL A 72 33.42 -7.15 -14.84
CA VAL A 72 32.58 -8.17 -14.22
C VAL A 72 32.78 -9.49 -14.92
N TYR A 73 33.19 -10.49 -14.18
CA TYR A 73 33.41 -11.86 -14.64
C TYR A 73 32.16 -12.69 -14.31
N ALA A 74 31.69 -13.46 -15.27
CA ALA A 74 30.58 -14.40 -15.14
C ALA A 74 31.06 -15.83 -15.37
N GLY A 75 30.80 -16.69 -14.40
CA GLY A 75 31.03 -18.12 -14.50
C GLY A 75 29.69 -18.87 -14.57
N GLY A 76 29.64 -19.93 -15.36
CA GLY A 76 28.34 -20.59 -15.55
C GLY A 76 28.39 -21.92 -16.29
N THR A 77 27.22 -22.27 -16.83
CA THR A 77 26.99 -23.38 -17.77
C THR A 77 26.37 -22.78 -19.02
N PHE A 78 27.20 -22.28 -19.89
CA PHE A 78 26.82 -21.66 -21.17
C PHE A 78 27.91 -21.81 -22.22
N SER A 79 27.58 -21.61 -23.49
CA SER A 79 28.53 -21.77 -24.59
C SER A 79 28.73 -20.50 -25.45
N ALA A 80 27.93 -19.48 -25.20
CA ALA A 80 28.01 -18.23 -25.98
C ALA A 80 27.44 -17.03 -25.24
N VAL A 81 27.89 -15.85 -25.65
CA VAL A 81 27.32 -14.54 -25.27
C VAL A 81 26.75 -13.84 -26.53
N ARG A 82 25.74 -13.00 -26.33
CA ARG A 82 25.08 -12.22 -27.40
C ARG A 82 24.65 -10.83 -26.85
N PRO A 83 24.41 -9.85 -27.73
CA PRO A 83 23.87 -8.55 -27.34
C PRO A 83 22.54 -8.65 -26.59
N ALA A 84 22.13 -7.56 -25.91
CA ALA A 84 20.83 -7.42 -25.25
C ALA A 84 19.68 -7.64 -26.25
N GLY A 85 18.55 -8.13 -25.74
CA GLY A 85 17.34 -8.37 -26.53
C GLY A 85 17.34 -9.71 -27.29
N SER A 86 16.42 -9.87 -28.24
CA SER A 86 16.20 -11.13 -28.98
C SER A 86 16.95 -11.27 -30.30
N GLY A 87 17.59 -10.20 -30.76
CA GLY A 87 18.34 -10.16 -32.05
C GLY A 87 19.83 -9.98 -31.84
N GLY A 88 20.64 -10.50 -32.76
CA GLY A 88 22.09 -10.31 -32.76
C GLY A 88 22.88 -11.61 -32.79
N GLY A 89 24.08 -11.55 -33.42
CA GLY A 89 24.99 -12.69 -33.53
C GLY A 89 25.51 -13.12 -32.15
N SER A 90 25.73 -14.42 -31.98
CA SER A 90 26.36 -14.95 -30.77
C SER A 90 27.85 -15.12 -30.93
N THR A 91 28.62 -14.82 -29.89
CA THR A 91 30.07 -15.04 -29.84
C THR A 91 30.33 -16.22 -28.88
N PRO A 92 31.18 -17.19 -29.28
CA PRO A 92 31.53 -18.31 -28.40
C PRO A 92 32.14 -17.85 -27.08
N ALA A 93 31.63 -18.39 -25.97
CA ALA A 93 32.15 -18.18 -24.61
C ALA A 93 31.79 -19.44 -23.76
N VAL A 94 32.80 -20.26 -23.45
CA VAL A 94 32.54 -21.57 -22.84
C VAL A 94 32.68 -21.48 -21.34
N ASN A 95 31.55 -21.44 -20.64
CA ASN A 95 31.40 -21.46 -19.17
C ASN A 95 32.01 -20.25 -18.45
N PHE A 96 32.58 -19.28 -19.16
CA PHE A 96 33.18 -18.08 -18.61
C PHE A 96 33.11 -16.92 -19.60
N ALA A 97 32.82 -15.72 -19.12
CA ALA A 97 32.85 -14.48 -19.90
C ALA A 97 33.19 -13.29 -18.99
N ALA A 98 33.74 -12.23 -19.57
CA ALA A 98 34.05 -10.99 -18.88
C ALA A 98 33.34 -9.81 -19.58
N PHE A 99 32.84 -8.86 -18.80
CA PHE A 99 32.05 -7.74 -19.26
C PHE A 99 32.57 -6.43 -18.68
N ASN A 100 32.55 -5.37 -19.46
CA ASN A 100 32.79 -4.02 -18.99
C ASN A 100 31.66 -3.61 -18.02
N ALA A 101 32.01 -3.21 -16.82
CA ALA A 101 31.05 -2.91 -15.77
C ALA A 101 30.08 -1.77 -16.11
N ALA A 102 30.54 -0.74 -16.85
CA ALA A 102 29.73 0.41 -17.22
C ALA A 102 28.86 0.16 -18.46
N THR A 103 29.35 -0.57 -19.47
CA THR A 103 28.65 -0.75 -20.75
C THR A 103 27.89 -2.06 -20.86
N GLY A 104 28.23 -3.08 -20.05
CA GLY A 104 27.65 -4.42 -20.16
C GLY A 104 28.11 -5.21 -21.40
N ALA A 105 29.05 -4.67 -22.19
CA ALA A 105 29.63 -5.31 -23.35
C ALA A 105 30.80 -6.24 -22.98
N PRO A 106 31.19 -7.23 -23.80
CA PRO A 106 32.36 -8.07 -23.56
C PRO A 106 33.63 -7.26 -23.33
N ALA A 107 34.42 -7.65 -22.34
CA ALA A 107 35.65 -6.96 -21.92
C ALA A 107 36.96 -7.60 -22.45
N GLY A 108 36.87 -8.46 -23.44
CA GLY A 108 38.06 -9.02 -24.12
C GLY A 108 38.80 -10.14 -23.35
N CYS A 109 38.36 -10.54 -22.16
CA CYS A 109 38.89 -11.69 -21.45
C CYS A 109 38.11 -12.96 -21.82
N SER A 110 38.72 -13.84 -22.60
CA SER A 110 38.08 -15.06 -23.10
C SER A 110 38.89 -16.30 -22.69
N LEU A 111 38.32 -17.08 -21.78
CA LEU A 111 38.83 -18.37 -21.35
C LEU A 111 37.77 -19.44 -21.54
N SER A 112 38.18 -20.62 -22.01
CA SER A 112 37.27 -21.74 -22.24
C SER A 112 37.49 -22.81 -21.17
N PHE A 113 36.50 -23.08 -20.36
CA PHE A 113 36.51 -24.08 -19.31
C PHE A 113 35.79 -25.33 -19.80
N THR A 114 36.52 -26.42 -19.95
CA THR A 114 36.02 -27.66 -20.56
C THR A 114 36.29 -28.89 -19.68
N ARG A 115 35.67 -30.01 -20.04
CA ARG A 115 35.85 -31.31 -19.41
C ARG A 115 35.78 -32.42 -20.45
N THR A 116 36.60 -33.46 -20.25
CA THR A 116 36.65 -34.62 -21.15
C THR A 116 35.38 -35.50 -21.09
N SER A 117 34.66 -35.47 -19.96
CA SER A 117 33.38 -36.21 -19.80
C SER A 117 32.45 -35.48 -18.85
N GLY A 118 31.16 -35.47 -19.18
CA GLY A 118 30.14 -34.69 -18.44
C GLY A 118 30.13 -33.23 -18.81
N THR A 119 29.20 -32.48 -18.21
CA THR A 119 29.02 -31.03 -18.44
C THR A 119 29.98 -30.22 -17.57
N ALA A 120 30.90 -29.50 -18.20
CA ALA A 120 31.76 -28.57 -17.48
C ALA A 120 30.94 -27.37 -16.98
N THR A 121 31.31 -26.84 -15.82
CA THR A 121 30.70 -25.65 -15.25
C THR A 121 31.70 -24.87 -14.40
N VAL A 122 31.61 -23.54 -14.45
CA VAL A 122 32.26 -22.62 -13.46
C VAL A 122 31.22 -22.28 -12.40
N ARG A 123 31.54 -22.58 -11.12
CA ARG A 123 30.62 -22.45 -10.00
C ARG A 123 31.01 -21.39 -8.98
N ALA A 124 32.27 -21.02 -8.93
CA ALA A 124 32.81 -20.07 -7.96
C ALA A 124 33.83 -19.13 -8.60
N LEU A 125 33.71 -17.88 -8.26
CA LEU A 125 34.67 -16.81 -8.59
C LEU A 125 35.03 -16.03 -7.32
N ALA A 126 36.34 -15.80 -7.10
CA ALA A 126 36.81 -14.92 -6.05
C ALA A 126 37.97 -14.08 -6.55
N VAL A 127 38.07 -12.85 -6.10
CA VAL A 127 39.13 -11.91 -6.49
C VAL A 127 40.07 -11.70 -5.33
N SER A 128 41.38 -11.66 -5.58
CA SER A 128 42.38 -11.28 -4.56
C SER A 128 42.14 -9.85 -4.04
N PRO A 129 42.54 -9.53 -2.78
CA PRO A 129 42.29 -8.20 -2.22
C PRO A 129 42.91 -7.04 -3.02
N ASP A 130 44.05 -7.28 -3.69
CA ASP A 130 44.68 -6.33 -4.59
C ASP A 130 44.07 -6.27 -6.01
N LYS A 131 43.05 -7.07 -6.25
CA LYS A 131 42.33 -7.22 -7.53
C LYS A 131 43.21 -7.68 -8.70
N SER A 132 44.44 -8.18 -8.47
CA SER A 132 45.35 -8.64 -9.50
C SER A 132 45.10 -10.08 -9.96
N THR A 133 44.35 -10.86 -9.17
CA THR A 133 44.14 -12.29 -9.42
C THR A 133 42.65 -12.63 -9.29
N LEU A 134 42.10 -13.28 -10.31
CA LEU A 134 40.78 -13.92 -10.28
C LEU A 134 40.95 -15.44 -10.08
N TYR A 135 40.42 -16.00 -9.01
CA TYR A 135 40.34 -17.43 -8.78
C TYR A 135 39.03 -17.96 -9.38
N VAL A 136 39.12 -19.04 -10.20
CA VAL A 136 38.01 -19.63 -10.92
C VAL A 136 37.88 -21.09 -10.53
N GLY A 137 36.79 -21.44 -9.84
CA GLY A 137 36.50 -22.78 -9.36
C GLY A 137 35.26 -23.39 -10.02
N GLY A 138 35.21 -24.71 -10.08
CA GLY A 138 34.04 -25.39 -10.67
C GLY A 138 34.25 -26.89 -10.91
N TYR A 139 33.51 -27.40 -11.90
CA TYR A 139 33.62 -28.77 -12.39
C TYR A 139 34.17 -28.79 -13.81
N PHE A 140 35.49 -28.69 -13.92
CA PHE A 140 36.21 -28.69 -15.19
C PHE A 140 37.58 -29.36 -15.00
N ASN A 141 38.19 -29.86 -16.09
CA ASN A 141 39.53 -30.43 -16.06
C ASN A 141 40.47 -29.86 -17.11
N ALA A 142 40.05 -28.81 -17.83
CA ALA A 142 40.90 -28.08 -18.77
C ALA A 142 40.48 -26.61 -18.88
N VAL A 143 41.47 -25.73 -19.10
CA VAL A 143 41.30 -24.32 -19.45
C VAL A 143 42.06 -24.02 -20.71
N ASN A 144 41.41 -23.57 -21.76
CA ASN A 144 41.97 -23.40 -23.11
C ASN A 144 42.76 -24.63 -23.58
N GLY A 145 42.23 -25.85 -23.32
CA GLY A 145 42.87 -27.13 -23.65
C GLY A 145 44.00 -27.57 -22.74
N THR A 146 44.48 -26.73 -21.81
CA THR A 146 45.48 -27.09 -20.82
C THR A 146 44.85 -27.70 -19.58
N SER A 147 45.38 -28.82 -19.07
CA SER A 147 44.86 -29.53 -17.88
C SER A 147 44.75 -28.62 -16.66
N ALA A 148 43.65 -28.78 -15.91
CA ALA A 148 43.36 -28.03 -14.70
C ALA A 148 42.60 -28.92 -13.69
N GLY A 149 42.83 -28.74 -12.39
CA GLY A 149 42.25 -29.55 -11.30
C GLY A 149 41.00 -28.97 -10.62
N GLY A 150 40.10 -28.32 -11.36
CA GLY A 150 38.88 -27.76 -10.81
C GLY A 150 39.00 -26.37 -10.19
N LEU A 151 40.21 -25.85 -10.02
CA LEU A 151 40.51 -24.46 -9.58
C LEU A 151 41.76 -23.92 -10.29
N VAL A 152 41.67 -22.69 -10.79
CA VAL A 152 42.79 -21.96 -11.37
C VAL A 152 42.85 -20.53 -10.92
N ALA A 153 44.06 -19.91 -11.00
CA ALA A 153 44.25 -18.48 -10.82
C ALA A 153 44.45 -17.81 -12.20
N VAL A 154 43.80 -16.69 -12.42
CA VAL A 154 43.87 -15.90 -13.66
C VAL A 154 44.35 -14.50 -13.32
N ASP A 155 45.33 -14.00 -14.07
CA ASP A 155 45.76 -12.61 -13.97
C ASP A 155 44.69 -11.67 -14.58
N THR A 156 44.23 -10.71 -13.80
CA THR A 156 43.07 -9.86 -14.21
C THR A 156 43.45 -8.84 -15.28
N ALA A 157 44.70 -8.43 -15.36
CA ALA A 157 45.19 -7.47 -16.35
C ALA A 157 45.42 -8.08 -17.72
N THR A 158 45.95 -9.32 -17.76
CA THR A 158 46.35 -10.00 -19.00
C THR A 158 45.36 -11.09 -19.43
N CYS A 159 44.40 -11.46 -18.55
CA CYS A 159 43.47 -12.58 -18.78
C CYS A 159 44.19 -13.91 -19.05
N THR A 160 45.34 -14.14 -18.41
CA THR A 160 46.14 -15.37 -18.58
C THR A 160 46.15 -16.18 -17.31
N ARG A 161 46.11 -17.54 -17.47
CA ARG A 161 46.26 -18.46 -16.34
C ARG A 161 47.64 -18.30 -15.68
N ARG A 162 47.71 -18.19 -14.37
CA ARG A 162 48.95 -18.19 -13.58
C ARG A 162 49.46 -19.63 -13.46
N ALA A 163 50.52 -19.97 -14.18
CA ALA A 163 51.01 -21.34 -14.31
C ALA A 163 51.47 -21.94 -12.95
N GLY A 164 51.98 -21.12 -12.03
CA GLY A 164 52.41 -21.57 -10.70
C GLY A 164 51.28 -21.96 -9.74
N PHE A 165 50.02 -21.68 -10.07
CA PHE A 165 48.86 -22.03 -9.27
C PHE A 165 48.06 -23.16 -9.97
N SER A 166 48.23 -24.39 -9.53
CA SER A 166 47.69 -25.58 -10.18
C SER A 166 47.20 -26.64 -9.18
N PRO A 167 46.31 -26.29 -8.23
CA PRO A 167 45.78 -27.27 -7.28
C PRO A 167 44.84 -28.25 -7.99
N SER A 168 44.68 -29.44 -7.37
CA SER A 168 43.80 -30.48 -7.87
C SER A 168 42.77 -30.86 -6.80
N PHE A 169 41.48 -30.67 -7.13
CA PHE A 169 40.35 -31.02 -6.29
C PHE A 169 39.70 -32.31 -6.80
N SER A 170 39.26 -33.18 -5.89
CA SER A 170 38.65 -34.47 -6.25
C SER A 170 37.22 -34.35 -6.82
N ALA A 171 36.54 -33.20 -6.62
CA ALA A 171 35.21 -32.91 -7.12
C ALA A 171 34.99 -31.39 -7.28
N THR A 172 33.74 -30.97 -7.49
CA THR A 172 33.35 -29.57 -7.77
C THR A 172 33.76 -28.60 -6.66
N VAL A 173 34.42 -27.50 -7.04
CA VAL A 173 34.58 -26.31 -6.19
C VAL A 173 33.37 -25.41 -6.38
N ARG A 174 32.59 -25.14 -5.31
CA ARG A 174 31.32 -24.39 -5.33
C ARG A 174 31.42 -23.00 -4.74
N ALA A 175 32.37 -22.81 -3.84
CA ALA A 175 32.58 -21.55 -3.11
C ALA A 175 34.06 -21.22 -3.01
N LEU A 176 34.37 -19.93 -3.11
CA LEU A 176 35.71 -19.38 -2.95
C LEU A 176 35.64 -18.05 -2.21
N ASP A 177 36.61 -17.83 -1.32
CA ASP A 177 36.92 -16.49 -0.80
C ASP A 177 38.43 -16.34 -0.55
N VAL A 178 38.92 -15.11 -0.52
CA VAL A 178 40.35 -14.83 -0.39
C VAL A 178 40.56 -13.85 0.78
N ALA A 179 41.33 -14.29 1.77
CA ALA A 179 41.69 -13.45 2.89
C ALA A 179 42.67 -12.35 2.51
N ALA A 180 42.83 -11.33 3.36
CA ALA A 180 43.78 -10.21 3.17
C ALA A 180 45.21 -10.65 3.03
N ASN A 181 45.62 -11.78 3.65
CA ASN A 181 46.94 -12.37 3.52
C ASN A 181 47.13 -13.23 2.25
N GLY A 182 46.11 -13.31 1.37
CA GLY A 182 46.13 -14.06 0.14
C GLY A 182 45.76 -15.55 0.29
N THR A 183 45.43 -16.05 1.47
CA THR A 183 44.95 -17.43 1.67
C THR A 183 43.63 -17.61 0.91
N VAL A 184 43.54 -18.65 0.05
CA VAL A 184 42.36 -18.97 -0.75
C VAL A 184 41.56 -20.07 -0.04
N TYR A 185 40.38 -19.76 0.43
CA TYR A 185 39.45 -20.73 1.03
C TYR A 185 38.52 -21.27 -0.05
N ALA A 186 38.27 -22.56 -0.02
CA ALA A 186 37.41 -23.25 -0.96
C ALA A 186 36.36 -24.13 -0.24
N GLY A 187 35.15 -24.14 -0.75
CA GLY A 187 34.07 -25.06 -0.36
C GLY A 187 33.51 -25.80 -1.57
N GLY A 188 32.97 -27.00 -1.38
CA GLY A 188 32.39 -27.75 -2.49
C GLY A 188 32.08 -29.23 -2.16
N ASP A 189 32.04 -30.05 -3.22
CA ASP A 189 31.71 -31.49 -3.15
C ASP A 189 32.97 -32.36 -2.93
N PHE A 190 34.17 -31.79 -2.92
CA PHE A 190 35.43 -32.47 -2.87
C PHE A 190 35.72 -33.07 -1.48
N GLN A 191 36.46 -34.15 -1.47
CA GLN A 191 36.94 -34.84 -0.25
C GLN A 191 38.48 -34.78 -0.12
N SER A 192 39.17 -34.35 -1.16
CA SER A 192 40.63 -34.14 -1.11
C SER A 192 41.09 -32.98 -2.01
N VAL A 193 42.21 -32.34 -1.61
CA VAL A 193 42.89 -31.30 -2.37
C VAL A 193 44.39 -31.72 -2.46
N ASN A 194 44.93 -31.76 -3.68
CA ASN A 194 46.31 -32.23 -3.96
C ASN A 194 46.62 -33.60 -3.29
N GLY A 195 45.64 -34.49 -3.23
CA GLY A 195 45.74 -35.82 -2.61
C GLY A 195 45.64 -35.83 -1.08
N GLN A 196 45.61 -34.68 -0.41
CA GLN A 196 45.40 -34.56 1.02
C GLN A 196 43.90 -34.54 1.35
N THR A 197 43.49 -35.28 2.37
CA THR A 197 42.10 -35.27 2.84
C THR A 197 41.68 -33.87 3.29
N ARG A 198 40.63 -33.32 2.65
CA ARG A 198 39.97 -32.06 2.96
C ARG A 198 38.53 -32.25 2.58
N ARG A 199 37.68 -32.61 3.57
CA ARG A 199 36.28 -32.88 3.32
C ARG A 199 35.49 -31.58 3.19
N PHE A 200 35.01 -31.33 1.98
CA PHE A 200 34.08 -30.27 1.61
C PHE A 200 34.60 -28.83 1.79
N PHE A 201 35.63 -28.63 2.63
CA PHE A 201 36.27 -27.36 2.83
C PHE A 201 37.78 -27.53 2.90
N GLY A 202 38.51 -26.56 2.35
CA GLY A 202 39.96 -26.56 2.37
C GLY A 202 40.55 -25.18 2.09
N ALA A 203 41.81 -24.93 2.43
CA ALA A 203 42.47 -23.68 2.13
C ALA A 203 43.82 -23.88 1.49
N LEU A 204 44.22 -22.92 0.62
CA LEU A 204 45.43 -22.92 -0.15
C LEU A 204 46.22 -21.64 0.14
N THR A 205 47.55 -21.74 0.08
CA THR A 205 48.42 -20.57 0.00
C THR A 205 48.23 -19.84 -1.33
N PRO A 206 48.70 -18.57 -1.48
CA PRO A 206 48.67 -17.86 -2.78
C PRO A 206 49.43 -18.61 -3.90
N ALA A 207 50.34 -19.52 -3.55
CA ALA A 207 51.09 -20.37 -4.47
C ALA A 207 50.34 -21.70 -4.79
N GLY A 208 49.17 -21.97 -4.23
CA GLY A 208 48.37 -23.18 -4.50
C GLY A 208 48.73 -24.40 -3.63
N ALA A 209 49.59 -24.26 -2.63
CA ALA A 209 49.88 -25.32 -1.67
C ALA A 209 48.78 -25.46 -0.62
N VAL A 210 48.38 -26.69 -0.26
CA VAL A 210 47.36 -26.96 0.76
C VAL A 210 47.85 -26.53 2.14
N THR A 211 47.05 -25.77 2.87
CA THR A 211 47.36 -25.34 4.25
C THR A 211 46.90 -26.38 5.27
N GLY A 212 47.25 -26.17 6.56
CA GLY A 212 46.73 -26.99 7.66
C GLY A 212 45.26 -26.77 8.01
N TRP A 213 44.62 -25.76 7.45
CA TRP A 213 43.22 -25.43 7.72
C TRP A 213 42.26 -26.55 7.27
N ASN A 214 41.50 -27.09 8.20
CA ASN A 214 40.60 -28.23 7.95
C ASN A 214 39.41 -28.22 8.92
N PRO A 215 38.26 -27.70 8.50
CA PRO A 215 37.01 -27.74 9.28
C PRO A 215 36.45 -29.14 9.47
N ASP A 216 36.72 -30.07 8.55
CA ASP A 216 36.23 -31.46 8.54
C ASP A 216 34.73 -31.54 8.68
N ALA A 217 34.02 -30.98 7.72
CA ALA A 217 32.57 -31.09 7.61
C ALA A 217 32.16 -32.51 7.09
N ASP A 218 30.89 -32.88 7.36
CA ASP A 218 30.38 -34.21 6.96
C ASP A 218 29.62 -34.20 5.64
N ASP A 219 29.25 -33.02 5.10
CA ASP A 219 28.49 -32.85 3.85
C ASP A 219 28.90 -31.57 3.10
N PRO A 220 28.51 -31.36 1.80
CA PRO A 220 29.02 -30.30 0.94
C PRO A 220 28.94 -28.88 1.46
N GLY A 221 30.02 -28.12 1.22
CA GLY A 221 30.06 -26.67 1.37
C GLY A 221 29.49 -25.96 0.16
N ARG A 222 28.52 -25.07 0.38
CA ARG A 222 27.87 -24.29 -0.68
C ARG A 222 28.42 -22.87 -0.76
N THR A 223 28.79 -22.31 0.39
CA THR A 223 29.30 -20.94 0.52
C THR A 223 30.28 -20.85 1.68
N LEU A 224 31.21 -19.92 1.60
CA LEU A 224 32.07 -19.51 2.71
C LEU A 224 32.46 -18.04 2.58
N LYS A 225 32.74 -17.40 3.71
CA LYS A 225 33.16 -16.00 3.74
C LYS A 225 34.14 -15.75 4.90
N VAL A 226 35.26 -15.15 4.59
CA VAL A 226 36.19 -14.67 5.61
C VAL A 226 35.60 -13.43 6.28
N THR A 227 35.67 -13.37 7.61
CA THR A 227 35.24 -12.17 8.34
C THR A 227 36.16 -10.98 8.04
N PRO A 228 35.69 -9.74 8.11
CA PRO A 228 36.50 -8.55 7.78
C PRO A 228 37.77 -8.40 8.62
N ASP A 229 37.77 -8.90 9.85
CA ASP A 229 38.92 -8.91 10.74
C ASP A 229 39.93 -10.03 10.40
N GLY A 230 39.56 -10.93 9.48
CA GLY A 230 40.37 -12.07 9.05
C GLY A 230 40.55 -13.18 10.10
N GLN A 231 39.84 -13.14 11.23
CA GLN A 231 40.03 -14.10 12.31
C GLN A 231 39.15 -15.37 12.15
N SER A 232 38.06 -15.24 11.44
CA SER A 232 37.07 -16.33 11.27
C SER A 232 36.68 -16.55 9.81
N VAL A 233 36.21 -17.76 9.53
CA VAL A 233 35.53 -18.10 8.27
C VAL A 233 34.10 -18.56 8.59
N LEU A 234 33.12 -17.91 8.00
CA LEU A 234 31.74 -18.30 8.04
C LEU A 234 31.53 -19.41 7.01
N LEU A 235 30.93 -20.52 7.39
CA LEU A 235 30.64 -21.67 6.53
C LEU A 235 29.14 -21.82 6.35
N GLY A 236 28.71 -22.08 5.11
CA GLY A 236 27.34 -22.44 4.77
C GLY A 236 27.28 -23.63 3.81
N GLY A 237 26.27 -24.48 3.97
CA GLY A 237 26.16 -25.69 3.13
C GLY A 237 25.08 -26.65 3.53
N ASP A 238 25.34 -27.94 3.18
CA ASP A 238 24.42 -29.06 3.44
C ASP A 238 24.79 -29.79 4.75
N PHE A 239 25.97 -29.55 5.32
CA PHE A 239 26.56 -30.28 6.43
C PHE A 239 25.71 -30.28 7.71
N PHE A 240 25.85 -31.33 8.53
CA PHE A 240 25.25 -31.44 9.86
C PHE A 240 26.27 -31.29 10.98
N THR A 241 27.57 -31.58 10.70
CA THR A 241 28.65 -31.46 11.69
C THR A 241 29.86 -30.76 11.09
N VAL A 242 30.64 -30.10 11.97
CA VAL A 242 31.94 -29.51 11.68
C VAL A 242 32.90 -29.98 12.77
N GLY A 243 34.01 -30.65 12.40
CA GLY A 243 34.94 -31.24 13.35
C GLY A 243 34.27 -32.25 14.31
N GLY A 244 33.27 -32.98 13.86
CA GLY A 244 32.46 -33.90 14.66
C GLY A 244 31.48 -33.27 15.64
N THR A 245 31.33 -31.96 15.64
CA THR A 245 30.39 -31.23 16.50
C THR A 245 29.15 -30.80 15.69
N GLY A 246 27.94 -30.96 16.24
CA GLY A 246 26.69 -30.61 15.61
C GLY A 246 26.60 -29.11 15.32
N SER A 247 26.39 -28.76 14.05
CA SER A 247 26.11 -27.42 13.57
C SER A 247 25.56 -27.49 12.16
N HIS A 248 24.23 -27.64 12.03
CA HIS A 248 23.62 -27.86 10.72
C HIS A 248 23.63 -26.59 9.85
N ALA A 249 24.11 -26.78 8.63
CA ALA A 249 24.12 -25.84 7.51
C ALA A 249 24.85 -24.51 7.72
N LEU A 250 25.24 -24.17 8.95
CA LEU A 250 25.87 -22.90 9.31
C LEU A 250 26.88 -23.11 10.44
N ALA A 251 28.09 -22.58 10.30
CA ALA A 251 29.14 -22.64 11.32
C ALA A 251 30.11 -21.46 11.20
N VAL A 252 30.81 -21.14 12.29
CA VAL A 252 31.95 -20.21 12.31
C VAL A 252 33.16 -20.97 12.76
N VAL A 253 34.24 -20.88 11.98
CA VAL A 253 35.50 -21.58 12.27
C VAL A 253 36.68 -20.60 12.33
N SER A 254 37.72 -20.97 13.04
CA SER A 254 38.99 -20.22 13.04
C SER A 254 39.56 -20.12 11.63
N ALA A 255 39.96 -18.92 11.17
CA ALA A 255 40.59 -18.73 9.88
C ALA A 255 41.99 -19.34 9.81
N THR A 256 42.62 -19.60 10.96
CA THR A 256 43.96 -20.18 11.01
C THR A 256 43.94 -21.70 11.04
N THR A 257 43.07 -22.32 11.84
CA THR A 257 43.07 -23.76 12.08
C THR A 257 41.91 -24.52 11.43
N GLY A 258 40.77 -23.87 11.19
CA GLY A 258 39.52 -24.50 10.77
C GLY A 258 38.71 -25.09 11.94
N SER A 259 39.22 -24.99 13.19
CA SER A 259 38.44 -25.46 14.33
C SER A 259 37.15 -24.67 14.53
N LEU A 260 36.07 -25.35 14.93
CA LEU A 260 34.79 -24.73 15.22
C LEU A 260 34.94 -23.72 16.38
N THR A 261 34.56 -22.47 16.12
CA THR A 261 34.55 -21.40 17.14
C THR A 261 33.11 -21.09 17.56
N ARG A 262 32.14 -21.20 16.66
CA ARG A 262 30.73 -21.05 16.96
C ARG A 262 29.92 -22.07 16.15
N GLY A 263 29.28 -23.00 16.85
CA GLY A 263 28.25 -23.87 16.31
C GLY A 263 26.84 -23.31 16.61
N TYR A 264 25.87 -23.70 15.83
CA TYR A 264 24.48 -23.34 16.04
C TYR A 264 23.66 -24.57 16.48
N PRO A 265 22.76 -24.42 17.47
CA PRO A 265 22.02 -25.56 18.04
C PRO A 265 21.13 -26.22 16.99
N ASP A 266 20.75 -27.48 17.26
CA ASP A 266 19.84 -28.22 16.44
C ASP A 266 18.55 -27.42 16.17
N ASN A 267 18.11 -27.45 14.92
CA ASN A 267 16.98 -26.67 14.42
C ASN A 267 17.17 -25.13 14.34
N PHE A 268 18.35 -24.59 14.59
CA PHE A 268 18.61 -23.18 14.23
C PHE A 268 18.41 -22.97 12.72
N ILE A 269 19.01 -23.83 11.91
CA ILE A 269 18.61 -24.07 10.51
C ILE A 269 17.94 -25.44 10.48
N PRO A 270 16.64 -25.55 10.07
CA PRO A 270 15.96 -26.85 10.01
C PRO A 270 16.68 -27.86 9.11
N SER A 271 16.62 -29.14 9.44
CA SER A 271 17.33 -30.21 8.70
C SER A 271 16.91 -30.36 7.23
N THR A 272 15.82 -29.73 6.83
CA THR A 272 15.33 -29.67 5.45
C THR A 272 15.80 -28.42 4.68
N ALA A 273 16.63 -27.60 5.31
CA ALA A 273 17.13 -26.35 4.72
C ALA A 273 18.66 -26.35 4.65
N VAL A 274 19.19 -25.58 3.70
CA VAL A 274 20.60 -25.40 3.42
C VAL A 274 20.93 -23.92 3.29
N ILE A 275 22.18 -23.52 3.55
CA ILE A 275 22.66 -22.14 3.31
C ILE A 275 23.40 -22.09 1.98
N LYS A 276 22.95 -21.20 1.10
CA LYS A 276 23.39 -21.07 -0.30
C LYS A 276 24.44 -19.97 -0.51
N ASP A 277 24.34 -18.87 0.24
CA ASP A 277 25.25 -17.73 0.12
C ASP A 277 25.39 -17.01 1.45
N ILE A 278 26.55 -16.38 1.66
CA ILE A 278 26.91 -15.57 2.82
C ILE A 278 27.65 -14.32 2.36
N VAL A 279 27.26 -13.17 2.92
CA VAL A 279 27.94 -11.89 2.72
C VAL A 279 28.21 -11.20 4.06
N THR A 280 29.35 -10.52 4.19
CA THR A 280 29.71 -9.69 5.34
C THR A 280 29.56 -8.21 4.99
N ASP A 281 29.19 -7.39 5.98
CA ASP A 281 29.15 -5.92 5.86
C ASP A 281 29.71 -5.26 7.12
N SER A 282 30.93 -4.72 7.01
CA SER A 282 31.59 -4.04 8.12
C SER A 282 30.86 -2.75 8.53
N ALA A 283 30.15 -2.08 7.60
CA ALA A 283 29.49 -0.82 7.90
C ALA A 283 28.32 -1.01 8.86
N SER A 284 27.54 -2.09 8.69
CA SER A 284 26.47 -2.46 9.61
C SER A 284 26.94 -3.30 10.79
N GLY A 285 28.19 -3.79 10.79
CA GLY A 285 28.67 -4.77 11.76
C GLY A 285 27.99 -6.13 11.65
N GLY A 286 27.41 -6.45 10.48
CA GLY A 286 26.61 -7.64 10.26
C GLY A 286 27.12 -8.58 9.18
N TRP A 287 26.57 -9.79 9.16
CA TRP A 287 26.66 -10.72 8.04
C TRP A 287 25.28 -11.32 7.75
N TYR A 288 25.06 -11.70 6.50
CA TYR A 288 23.76 -12.06 6.00
C TYR A 288 23.87 -13.38 5.23
N ALA A 289 22.87 -14.26 5.41
CA ALA A 289 22.84 -15.56 4.76
C ALA A 289 21.55 -15.78 3.98
N ALA A 290 21.68 -16.45 2.84
CA ALA A 290 20.60 -16.93 1.99
C ALA A 290 20.28 -18.38 2.29
N GLY A 291 19.02 -18.71 2.57
CA GLY A 291 18.53 -20.06 2.87
C GLY A 291 17.63 -20.61 1.77
N GLU A 292 17.76 -21.91 1.49
CA GLU A 292 16.85 -22.71 0.67
C GLU A 292 16.39 -23.91 1.46
N GLY A 293 15.08 -24.14 1.54
CA GLY A 293 14.51 -25.26 2.25
C GLY A 293 13.42 -25.99 1.46
N ARG A 294 13.01 -27.16 1.93
CA ARG A 294 11.98 -27.99 1.29
C ARG A 294 10.96 -28.49 2.31
N GLY A 295 9.68 -28.34 1.98
CA GLY A 295 8.58 -28.84 2.80
C GLY A 295 8.16 -27.91 3.95
N GLY A 296 7.18 -28.36 4.74
CA GLY A 296 6.67 -27.62 5.90
C GLY A 296 7.70 -27.49 7.02
N ASN A 297 7.72 -26.34 7.71
CA ASN A 297 8.67 -25.98 8.76
C ASN A 297 10.14 -25.85 8.30
N SER A 298 10.36 -25.66 7.01
CA SER A 298 11.67 -25.38 6.44
C SER A 298 12.06 -23.92 6.59
N PHE A 299 13.34 -23.59 6.45
CA PHE A 299 13.81 -22.21 6.35
C PHE A 299 14.15 -21.90 4.89
N ASP A 300 13.27 -21.14 4.26
CA ASP A 300 13.49 -20.45 2.99
C ASP A 300 13.54 -18.96 3.27
N GLY A 301 14.63 -18.26 2.96
CA GLY A 301 14.65 -16.82 3.22
C GLY A 301 16.03 -16.24 3.52
N ARG A 302 16.05 -15.21 4.35
CA ARG A 302 17.25 -14.44 4.72
C ARG A 302 17.43 -14.40 6.22
N LEU A 303 18.70 -14.39 6.62
CA LEU A 303 19.15 -14.35 8.01
C LEU A 303 20.17 -13.24 8.16
N ALA A 304 19.98 -12.36 9.13
CA ALA A 304 20.96 -11.35 9.53
C ALA A 304 21.58 -11.71 10.88
N MET A 305 22.88 -11.62 10.95
CA MET A 305 23.69 -12.02 12.11
C MET A 305 24.68 -10.91 12.48
N GLU A 306 25.11 -10.88 13.72
CA GLU A 306 26.19 -10.01 14.19
C GLU A 306 27.55 -10.55 13.76
N LEU A 307 28.47 -9.67 13.38
CA LEU A 307 29.89 -10.01 13.24
C LEU A 307 30.57 -10.19 14.60
N ASP A 308 30.12 -9.42 15.60
CA ASP A 308 30.57 -9.60 16.99
C ASP A 308 29.68 -10.65 17.69
N GLY A 309 30.30 -11.69 18.24
CA GLY A 309 29.62 -12.77 18.96
C GLY A 309 28.71 -13.67 18.13
N PHE A 310 28.56 -13.43 16.84
CA PHE A 310 27.82 -14.25 15.87
C PHE A 310 26.38 -14.57 16.31
N GLY A 311 25.69 -13.63 16.96
CA GLY A 311 24.29 -13.71 17.34
C GLY A 311 23.33 -13.38 16.16
N GLN A 312 22.09 -13.84 16.25
CA GLN A 312 21.06 -13.48 15.26
C GLN A 312 20.51 -12.06 15.52
N ARG A 313 20.47 -11.22 14.49
CA ARG A 313 19.76 -9.94 14.47
C ARG A 313 18.30 -10.13 14.14
N TRP A 314 18.04 -10.61 12.93
CA TRP A 314 16.69 -10.89 12.44
C TRP A 314 16.69 -12.09 11.49
N ARG A 315 15.49 -12.61 11.27
CA ARG A 315 15.23 -13.70 10.32
C ARG A 315 13.95 -13.38 9.57
N ASP A 316 13.97 -13.55 8.24
CA ASP A 316 12.81 -13.46 7.38
C ASP A 316 12.66 -14.77 6.61
N THR A 317 11.67 -15.56 7.01
CA THR A 317 11.28 -16.75 6.26
C THR A 317 10.36 -16.31 5.14
N CYS A 318 10.91 -16.22 3.93
CA CYS A 318 10.19 -15.95 2.71
C CYS A 318 10.16 -17.24 1.90
N GLN A 319 9.03 -17.92 1.88
CA GLN A 319 8.89 -19.17 1.12
C GLN A 319 9.26 -18.95 -0.35
N GLY A 320 10.17 -19.79 -0.86
CA GLY A 320 10.82 -19.62 -2.15
C GLY A 320 12.31 -19.38 -2.02
N ALA A 321 13.13 -20.35 -2.48
CA ALA A 321 14.56 -20.45 -2.26
C ALA A 321 15.31 -19.11 -2.52
N THR A 322 16.06 -18.63 -1.52
CA THR A 322 17.00 -17.52 -1.70
C THR A 322 18.38 -18.09 -2.09
N GLN A 323 18.89 -17.70 -3.25
CA GLN A 323 20.09 -18.25 -3.86
C GLN A 323 21.33 -17.41 -3.62
N ALA A 324 21.20 -16.08 -3.58
CA ALA A 324 22.30 -15.16 -3.34
C ALA A 324 21.83 -13.91 -2.59
N VAL A 325 22.72 -13.30 -1.84
CA VAL A 325 22.53 -12.03 -1.14
C VAL A 325 23.72 -11.10 -1.38
N ARG A 326 23.45 -9.77 -1.41
CA ARG A 326 24.49 -8.76 -1.54
C ARG A 326 24.12 -7.51 -0.74
N VAL A 327 24.99 -7.04 0.12
CA VAL A 327 24.82 -5.75 0.81
C VAL A 327 25.46 -4.63 0.00
N TYR A 328 24.73 -3.54 -0.11
CA TYR A 328 25.24 -2.29 -0.69
C TYR A 328 24.55 -1.07 -0.09
N LYS A 329 25.33 -0.17 0.51
CA LYS A 329 24.87 1.09 1.12
C LYS A 329 23.66 0.91 2.08
N GLY A 330 23.75 -0.07 3.00
CA GLY A 330 22.72 -0.32 4.00
C GLY A 330 21.50 -1.10 3.48
N VAL A 331 21.55 -1.61 2.26
CA VAL A 331 20.50 -2.42 1.65
C VAL A 331 21.00 -3.83 1.38
N LEU A 332 20.25 -4.83 1.80
CA LEU A 332 20.42 -6.24 1.46
C LEU A 332 19.58 -6.57 0.22
N TYR A 333 20.23 -6.77 -0.92
CA TYR A 333 19.63 -7.28 -2.14
C TYR A 333 19.65 -8.80 -2.14
N ALA A 334 18.55 -9.44 -2.59
CA ALA A 334 18.42 -10.88 -2.63
C ALA A 334 17.94 -11.37 -3.99
N ALA A 335 18.56 -12.46 -4.46
CA ALA A 335 18.15 -13.26 -5.61
C ALA A 335 17.38 -14.48 -5.12
N SER A 336 16.13 -14.66 -5.51
CA SER A 336 15.22 -15.67 -4.93
C SER A 336 14.04 -15.97 -5.86
N HIS A 337 13.04 -16.73 -5.40
CA HIS A 337 11.73 -16.83 -5.99
C HIS A 337 10.61 -16.77 -4.93
N VAL A 338 10.68 -15.78 -4.07
CA VAL A 338 9.80 -15.65 -2.90
C VAL A 338 8.35 -15.38 -3.26
N HIS A 339 7.42 -15.91 -2.47
CA HIS A 339 5.97 -15.76 -2.65
C HIS A 339 5.16 -15.61 -1.34
N ASP A 340 5.79 -15.80 -0.18
CA ASP A 340 5.19 -15.62 1.14
C ASP A 340 6.29 -15.30 2.15
N CYS A 341 6.24 -14.13 2.77
CA CYS A 341 7.24 -13.70 3.74
C CYS A 341 6.65 -13.55 5.14
N SER A 342 7.38 -13.97 6.16
CA SER A 342 6.93 -13.96 7.57
C SER A 342 6.54 -12.57 8.07
N THR A 343 7.12 -11.52 7.50
CA THR A 343 6.86 -10.12 7.86
C THR A 343 5.59 -9.56 7.24
N MET A 344 5.08 -10.12 6.14
CA MET A 344 3.96 -9.57 5.39
C MET A 344 2.92 -10.58 4.89
N GLY A 345 3.19 -11.88 4.98
CA GLY A 345 2.30 -12.94 4.51
C GLY A 345 2.43 -13.24 3.01
N GLY A 346 1.46 -13.97 2.47
CA GLY A 346 1.43 -14.39 1.08
C GLY A 346 1.30 -13.20 0.12
N PHE A 347 2.07 -13.26 -0.96
CA PHE A 347 2.02 -12.21 -1.98
C PHE A 347 0.73 -12.31 -2.80
N PRO A 348 0.22 -11.16 -3.29
CA PRO A 348 -0.94 -11.15 -4.17
C PRO A 348 -0.76 -12.14 -5.32
N ASN A 349 -1.75 -13.00 -5.52
CA ASN A 349 -1.74 -14.07 -6.51
C ASN A 349 -0.64 -15.12 -6.32
N GLN A 350 -0.06 -15.25 -5.12
CA GLN A 350 1.15 -16.04 -4.89
C GLN A 350 2.24 -15.80 -5.94
N ALA A 351 2.29 -14.56 -6.44
CA ALA A 351 3.26 -14.18 -7.44
C ALA A 351 4.66 -14.38 -6.89
N ARG A 352 5.50 -15.07 -7.62
CA ARG A 352 6.91 -15.19 -7.28
C ARG A 352 7.62 -13.89 -7.59
N LYS A 353 8.47 -13.45 -6.67
CA LYS A 353 9.34 -12.29 -6.84
C LYS A 353 10.79 -12.74 -6.73
N HIS A 354 11.54 -12.43 -7.77
CA HIS A 354 12.86 -13.02 -7.97
C HIS A 354 13.99 -12.12 -7.46
N LEU A 355 13.76 -10.81 -7.45
CA LEU A 355 14.69 -9.82 -6.91
C LEU A 355 13.97 -9.00 -5.84
N THR A 356 14.57 -8.91 -4.67
CA THR A 356 14.01 -8.17 -3.54
C THR A 356 15.09 -7.39 -2.82
N ALA A 357 14.69 -6.36 -2.07
CA ALA A 357 15.57 -5.57 -1.22
C ALA A 357 14.97 -5.42 0.19
N GLN A 358 15.85 -5.41 1.19
CA GLN A 358 15.54 -5.20 2.61
C GLN A 358 16.55 -4.23 3.21
N SER A 359 16.22 -3.54 4.30
CA SER A 359 17.24 -2.87 5.10
C SER A 359 18.17 -3.91 5.75
N VAL A 360 19.42 -3.56 5.97
CA VAL A 360 20.36 -4.39 6.78
C VAL A 360 19.86 -4.55 8.23
N ASP A 361 19.02 -3.63 8.72
CA ASP A 361 18.54 -3.57 10.11
C ASP A 361 17.11 -4.09 10.29
N ASP A 362 16.34 -4.25 9.20
CA ASP A 362 14.92 -4.61 9.26
C ASP A 362 14.57 -5.68 8.20
N PRO A 363 13.90 -6.77 8.58
CA PRO A 363 13.50 -7.84 7.65
C PRO A 363 12.38 -7.45 6.67
N ALA A 364 11.71 -6.31 6.83
CA ALA A 364 10.64 -5.90 5.92
C ALA A 364 11.17 -5.60 4.51
N LEU A 365 10.40 -6.00 3.48
CA LEU A 365 10.76 -5.71 2.09
C LEU A 365 10.62 -4.21 1.80
N LEU A 366 11.58 -3.67 1.06
CA LEU A 366 11.58 -2.32 0.51
C LEU A 366 10.78 -2.26 -0.80
N GLY A 367 10.57 -1.04 -1.32
CA GLY A 367 9.82 -0.80 -2.55
C GLY A 367 10.50 -1.25 -3.84
N TRP A 368 11.79 -1.61 -3.81
CA TRP A 368 12.56 -2.02 -4.97
C TRP A 368 12.15 -3.42 -5.46
N LEU A 369 11.67 -3.52 -6.69
CA LEU A 369 11.06 -4.72 -7.23
C LEU A 369 11.25 -4.87 -8.75
N PRO A 370 12.46 -4.83 -9.29
CA PRO A 370 12.64 -5.34 -10.65
C PRO A 370 12.32 -6.83 -10.65
N ASP A 371 11.72 -7.33 -11.72
CA ASP A 371 11.27 -8.72 -11.74
C ASP A 371 11.95 -9.50 -12.87
N THR A 372 12.29 -10.75 -12.59
CA THR A 372 12.72 -11.74 -13.58
C THR A 372 11.71 -12.89 -13.58
N ASN A 373 11.83 -13.82 -14.54
CA ASN A 373 11.07 -15.07 -14.50
C ASN A 373 11.90 -16.22 -13.94
N ASP A 374 11.27 -17.39 -13.75
CA ASP A 374 11.95 -18.62 -13.31
C ASP A 374 12.98 -19.13 -14.34
N GLY A 375 12.78 -18.87 -15.64
CA GLY A 375 13.75 -19.09 -16.69
C GLY A 375 13.93 -20.53 -17.14
N ILE A 376 15.19 -20.85 -17.45
CA ILE A 376 15.65 -22.13 -17.98
C ILE A 376 16.34 -22.96 -16.89
N GLY A 377 16.16 -24.25 -16.89
CA GLY A 377 16.85 -25.14 -15.94
C GLY A 377 15.99 -25.49 -14.71
N GLU A 378 16.54 -25.34 -13.52
CA GLU A 378 15.79 -25.48 -12.26
C GLU A 378 14.97 -24.19 -12.08
N PRO A 379 13.63 -24.20 -12.02
CA PRO A 379 12.86 -22.94 -12.09
C PRO A 379 13.01 -22.10 -10.81
N VAL A 380 14.14 -21.42 -10.68
CA VAL A 380 14.55 -20.59 -9.52
C VAL A 380 14.85 -19.13 -9.89
N GLY A 381 15.18 -18.82 -11.16
CA GLY A 381 15.46 -17.48 -11.64
C GLY A 381 16.90 -17.00 -11.36
N PRO A 382 17.11 -15.86 -10.66
CA PRO A 382 18.45 -15.31 -10.40
C PRO A 382 19.19 -16.13 -9.32
N ARG A 383 20.54 -16.22 -9.48
CA ARG A 383 21.41 -17.09 -8.66
C ARG A 383 22.68 -16.42 -8.17
N ALA A 384 23.06 -15.28 -8.72
CA ALA A 384 24.28 -14.60 -8.38
C ALA A 384 24.11 -13.07 -8.41
N LEU A 385 24.72 -12.40 -7.44
CA LEU A 385 24.71 -10.94 -7.31
C LEU A 385 26.15 -10.44 -7.12
N THR A 386 26.50 -9.35 -7.81
CA THR A 386 27.73 -8.59 -7.50
C THR A 386 27.50 -7.10 -7.76
N VAL A 387 28.27 -6.26 -7.09
CA VAL A 387 28.27 -4.80 -7.29
C VAL A 387 29.57 -4.39 -7.94
N SER A 388 29.48 -3.48 -8.88
CA SER A 388 30.63 -2.83 -9.51
C SER A 388 30.46 -1.33 -9.50
N SER A 389 31.59 -0.61 -9.47
CA SER A 389 31.62 0.85 -9.60
C SER A 389 32.55 1.22 -10.74
N ARG A 390 32.08 2.04 -11.67
CA ARG A 390 32.89 2.54 -12.77
C ARG A 390 32.37 3.88 -13.29
N ASP A 391 33.28 4.78 -13.61
CA ASP A 391 32.99 6.10 -14.19
C ASP A 391 31.98 6.91 -13.33
N GLY A 392 32.12 6.81 -11.99
CA GLY A 392 31.25 7.51 -11.03
C GLY A 392 29.85 6.92 -10.86
N ARG A 393 29.57 5.78 -11.50
CA ARG A 393 28.28 5.06 -11.36
C ARG A 393 28.49 3.69 -10.72
N ASP A 394 27.49 3.30 -9.95
CA ASP A 394 27.43 1.99 -9.33
C ASP A 394 26.41 1.12 -10.06
N PHE A 395 26.70 -0.18 -10.14
CA PHE A 395 25.89 -1.15 -10.86
C PHE A 395 25.70 -2.41 -10.00
N LEU A 396 24.44 -2.84 -9.86
CA LEU A 396 24.12 -4.18 -9.36
C LEU A 396 23.99 -5.13 -10.55
N TRP A 397 24.83 -6.13 -10.60
CA TRP A 397 24.82 -7.19 -11.60
C TRP A 397 24.10 -8.41 -11.05
N VAL A 398 23.26 -9.00 -11.89
CA VAL A 398 22.43 -10.16 -11.58
C VAL A 398 22.66 -11.24 -12.62
N GLY A 399 23.07 -12.41 -12.15
CA GLY A 399 23.23 -13.61 -12.98
C GLY A 399 22.24 -14.72 -12.57
N GLY A 400 21.89 -15.62 -13.48
CA GLY A 400 20.99 -16.73 -13.14
C GLY A 400 20.52 -17.52 -14.36
N GLU A 401 19.29 -17.97 -14.32
CA GLU A 401 18.65 -18.77 -15.36
C GLU A 401 17.44 -18.11 -16.03
N PHE A 402 17.09 -16.89 -15.62
CA PHE A 402 15.96 -16.14 -16.17
C PHE A 402 16.07 -15.89 -17.69
N THR A 403 14.94 -15.62 -18.34
CA THR A 403 14.86 -15.27 -19.78
C THR A 403 14.22 -13.90 -20.02
N THR A 404 13.67 -13.28 -18.98
CA THR A 404 13.10 -11.92 -19.04
C THR A 404 13.50 -11.11 -17.81
N VAL A 405 13.57 -9.79 -17.98
CA VAL A 405 13.70 -8.79 -16.91
C VAL A 405 12.64 -7.72 -17.13
N ASN A 406 11.80 -7.43 -16.14
CA ASN A 406 10.66 -6.50 -16.23
C ASN A 406 9.77 -6.77 -17.46
N GLY A 407 9.57 -8.07 -17.79
CA GLY A 407 8.80 -8.50 -18.95
C GLY A 407 9.50 -8.36 -20.32
N VAL A 408 10.73 -7.83 -20.37
CA VAL A 408 11.52 -7.68 -21.59
C VAL A 408 12.49 -8.86 -21.73
N ALA A 409 12.71 -9.35 -22.97
CA ALA A 409 13.63 -10.45 -23.24
C ALA A 409 15.07 -10.08 -22.85
N GLN A 410 15.61 -10.75 -21.83
CA GLN A 410 16.96 -10.61 -21.32
C GLN A 410 17.36 -11.88 -20.62
N GLN A 411 18.34 -12.64 -21.15
CA GLN A 411 18.67 -13.97 -20.67
C GLN A 411 19.88 -14.00 -19.74
N ALA A 412 19.69 -14.59 -18.58
CA ALA A 412 20.69 -15.07 -17.62
C ALA A 412 21.66 -14.04 -17.04
N LEU A 413 21.78 -12.84 -17.59
CA LEU A 413 22.64 -11.75 -17.09
C LEU A 413 21.99 -10.39 -17.36
N THR A 414 21.93 -9.56 -16.31
CA THR A 414 21.44 -8.17 -16.39
C THR A 414 22.18 -7.29 -15.37
N ARG A 415 21.95 -5.97 -15.45
CA ARG A 415 22.48 -5.01 -14.47
C ARG A 415 21.54 -3.83 -14.27
N PHE A 416 21.55 -3.27 -13.08
CA PHE A 416 20.81 -2.08 -12.65
C PHE A 416 21.80 -1.01 -12.20
N ALA A 417 21.53 0.27 -12.46
CA ALA A 417 22.39 1.36 -12.05
C ALA A 417 21.76 2.17 -10.90
N ASN A 418 22.61 2.99 -10.24
CA ASN A 418 22.14 3.92 -9.21
C ASN A 418 21.45 5.17 -9.78
N SER A 419 21.47 5.39 -11.10
CA SER A 419 20.84 6.52 -11.83
C SER A 419 21.04 6.39 -13.35
N PRO A 420 20.27 7.10 -14.20
CA PRO A 420 19.02 7.76 -13.83
C PRO A 420 17.90 6.76 -13.59
N ASP A 421 16.89 7.16 -12.83
CA ASP A 421 15.60 6.52 -12.80
C ASP A 421 14.73 7.12 -13.92
N THR A 422 14.18 6.26 -14.78
CA THR A 422 13.38 6.64 -15.94
C THR A 422 12.03 5.92 -15.98
N GLY A 423 11.81 4.99 -15.05
CA GLY A 423 10.57 4.25 -14.86
C GLY A 423 9.44 5.16 -14.41
N SER A 424 8.27 5.05 -15.02
CA SER A 424 7.10 5.79 -14.56
C SER A 424 6.16 4.90 -13.74
N PRO A 425 5.50 5.43 -12.69
CA PRO A 425 4.49 4.70 -11.96
C PRO A 425 3.37 4.17 -12.89
N SER A 426 2.76 3.05 -12.52
CA SER A 426 1.59 2.53 -13.24
C SER A 426 0.44 3.53 -13.21
N VAL A 427 -0.34 3.56 -14.29
CA VAL A 427 -1.48 4.49 -14.44
C VAL A 427 -2.51 4.22 -13.36
N PRO A 428 -2.94 5.22 -12.56
CA PRO A 428 -4.00 5.07 -11.57
C PRO A 428 -5.34 4.72 -12.24
N ALA A 429 -6.20 3.99 -11.55
CA ALA A 429 -7.58 3.75 -11.96
C ALA A 429 -8.51 4.50 -11.02
N ALA A 430 -9.16 5.55 -11.52
CA ALA A 430 -10.09 6.35 -10.74
C ALA A 430 -11.46 5.66 -10.64
N SER A 431 -12.02 5.61 -9.43
CA SER A 431 -13.43 5.31 -9.15
C SER A 431 -14.09 6.57 -8.58
N VAL A 432 -15.31 6.87 -8.99
CA VAL A 432 -16.02 8.06 -8.54
C VAL A 432 -17.43 7.70 -8.07
N SER A 433 -17.84 8.33 -6.96
CA SER A 433 -19.21 8.21 -6.43
C SER A 433 -19.68 9.56 -5.92
N ALA A 434 -20.99 9.73 -5.84
CA ALA A 434 -21.62 10.92 -5.28
C ALA A 434 -22.47 10.50 -4.06
N PRO A 435 -21.82 10.32 -2.88
CA PRO A 435 -22.48 9.77 -1.71
C PRO A 435 -23.52 10.70 -1.08
N ARG A 436 -23.33 12.02 -1.25
CA ARG A 436 -24.19 13.07 -0.65
C ARG A 436 -24.36 14.24 -1.61
N ALA A 437 -25.36 15.06 -1.35
CA ALA A 437 -25.55 16.31 -2.06
C ALA A 437 -24.31 17.22 -1.91
N GLY A 438 -23.86 17.81 -3.03
CA GLY A 438 -22.70 18.69 -3.04
C GLY A 438 -21.35 18.01 -2.76
N GLU A 439 -21.28 16.68 -2.87
CA GLU A 439 -20.07 15.91 -2.60
C GLU A 439 -19.81 14.87 -3.70
N VAL A 440 -18.61 14.85 -4.24
CA VAL A 440 -18.10 13.76 -5.09
C VAL A 440 -16.89 13.16 -4.44
N ARG A 441 -16.89 11.84 -4.24
CA ARG A 441 -15.76 11.08 -3.74
C ARG A 441 -15.02 10.46 -4.92
N VAL A 442 -13.72 10.75 -5.03
CA VAL A 442 -12.79 10.18 -6.01
C VAL A 442 -11.85 9.26 -5.27
N SER A 443 -11.88 7.98 -5.59
CA SER A 443 -11.03 6.96 -4.97
C SER A 443 -10.17 6.28 -6.02
N TRP A 444 -8.99 5.83 -5.63
CA TRP A 444 -8.09 5.05 -6.49
C TRP A 444 -7.20 4.16 -5.64
N ARG A 445 -6.82 3.04 -6.21
CA ARG A 445 -5.77 2.20 -5.64
C ARG A 445 -4.42 2.85 -5.92
N SER A 446 -3.50 2.86 -4.95
CA SER A 446 -2.17 3.42 -5.17
C SER A 446 -1.48 2.74 -6.36
N SER A 447 -0.79 3.53 -7.18
CA SER A 447 -0.02 3.05 -8.33
C SER A 447 1.18 2.23 -7.86
N LEU A 448 1.65 1.31 -8.70
CA LEU A 448 2.89 0.60 -8.47
C LEU A 448 4.02 1.27 -9.25
N ASP A 449 5.10 1.55 -8.56
CA ASP A 449 6.41 1.85 -9.09
C ASP A 449 7.38 0.72 -8.72
N LEU A 450 8.42 0.49 -9.50
CA LEU A 450 9.32 -0.64 -9.28
C LEU A 450 10.46 -0.34 -8.30
N ASP A 451 10.71 0.94 -8.00
CA ASP A 451 11.78 1.38 -7.10
C ASP A 451 11.38 2.50 -6.13
N ASP A 452 10.26 3.16 -6.38
CA ASP A 452 9.71 4.16 -5.49
C ASP A 452 8.45 3.68 -4.77
N SER A 453 8.48 3.68 -3.44
CA SER A 453 7.31 3.33 -2.62
C SER A 453 6.48 4.54 -2.21
N LEU A 454 6.93 5.78 -2.43
CA LEU A 454 6.21 7.00 -2.11
C LEU A 454 5.93 7.78 -3.38
N LEU A 455 4.65 7.87 -3.76
CA LEU A 455 4.22 8.52 -5.00
C LEU A 455 3.37 9.75 -4.72
N THR A 456 3.49 10.76 -5.59
CA THR A 456 2.65 11.97 -5.56
C THR A 456 1.52 11.83 -6.58
N TYR A 457 0.27 11.96 -6.12
CA TYR A 457 -0.94 11.89 -6.95
C TYR A 457 -1.53 13.26 -7.18
N ARG A 458 -1.93 13.55 -8.43
CA ARG A 458 -2.65 14.77 -8.81
C ARG A 458 -3.98 14.41 -9.44
N VAL A 459 -5.07 14.95 -8.86
CA VAL A 459 -6.44 14.75 -9.34
C VAL A 459 -6.86 15.95 -10.16
N TYR A 460 -7.34 15.73 -11.37
CA TYR A 460 -7.81 16.74 -12.32
C TYR A 460 -9.31 16.59 -12.54
N ARG A 461 -10.02 17.70 -12.67
CA ARG A 461 -11.48 17.75 -12.88
C ARG A 461 -11.81 18.41 -14.22
N ASN A 462 -12.76 17.82 -14.98
CA ASN A 462 -13.33 18.37 -16.21
C ASN A 462 -12.29 18.80 -17.26
N GLY A 463 -11.16 18.06 -17.38
CA GLY A 463 -10.12 18.36 -18.35
C GLY A 463 -9.22 19.56 -18.01
N SER A 464 -9.35 20.15 -16.81
CA SER A 464 -8.44 21.22 -16.35
C SER A 464 -6.99 20.72 -16.33
N SER A 465 -6.04 21.61 -16.69
CA SER A 465 -4.60 21.34 -16.53
C SER A 465 -4.11 21.58 -15.10
N ALA A 466 -4.86 22.32 -14.28
CA ALA A 466 -4.57 22.50 -12.87
C ALA A 466 -5.24 21.40 -12.04
N PRO A 467 -4.50 20.74 -11.13
CA PRO A 467 -5.10 19.74 -10.26
C PRO A 467 -6.02 20.39 -9.22
N VAL A 468 -7.17 19.75 -8.96
CA VAL A 468 -8.08 20.13 -7.86
C VAL A 468 -7.63 19.56 -6.52
N HIS A 469 -6.75 18.55 -6.53
CA HIS A 469 -6.18 17.95 -5.33
C HIS A 469 -4.80 17.36 -5.62
N THR A 470 -3.90 17.44 -4.65
CA THR A 470 -2.59 16.80 -4.67
C THR A 470 -2.36 16.11 -3.32
N THR A 471 -1.91 14.85 -3.35
CA THR A 471 -1.61 14.07 -2.15
C THR A 471 -0.47 13.11 -2.42
N THR A 472 0.14 12.59 -1.37
CA THR A 472 1.13 11.50 -1.45
C THR A 472 0.53 10.22 -0.90
N GLY A 473 1.05 9.08 -1.34
CA GLY A 473 0.66 7.76 -0.84
C GLY A 473 1.76 6.73 -1.02
N SER A 474 1.96 5.90 0.00
CA SER A 474 2.86 4.75 -0.10
C SER A 474 2.22 3.64 -0.91
N SER A 475 3.04 2.94 -1.70
CA SER A 475 2.64 1.80 -2.50
C SER A 475 3.75 0.76 -2.55
N LEU A 476 3.42 -0.46 -2.19
CA LEU A 476 4.28 -1.63 -2.34
C LEU A 476 3.50 -2.68 -3.13
N PHE A 477 4.17 -3.56 -3.86
CA PHE A 477 3.48 -4.55 -4.69
C PHE A 477 2.50 -5.45 -3.91
N PHE A 478 2.76 -5.66 -2.62
CA PHE A 478 1.94 -6.44 -1.70
C PHE A 478 1.01 -5.58 -0.82
N SER A 479 1.14 -4.25 -0.86
CA SER A 479 0.32 -3.30 -0.08
C SER A 479 0.07 -2.03 -0.90
N ARG A 480 -1.07 -2.00 -1.58
CA ARG A 480 -1.49 -0.89 -2.46
C ARG A 480 -2.77 -0.26 -1.91
N PRO A 481 -2.66 0.62 -0.87
CA PRO A 481 -3.83 1.16 -0.21
C PRO A 481 -4.68 2.02 -1.13
N GLN A 482 -5.97 2.08 -0.83
CA GLN A 482 -6.88 3.04 -1.43
C GLN A 482 -6.55 4.45 -0.94
N LEU A 483 -6.48 5.38 -1.88
CA LEU A 483 -6.46 6.83 -1.63
C LEU A 483 -7.83 7.41 -2.02
N THR A 484 -8.21 8.48 -1.34
CA THR A 484 -9.52 9.11 -1.54
C THR A 484 -9.41 10.62 -1.43
N PHE A 485 -10.04 11.32 -2.35
CA PHE A 485 -10.28 12.75 -2.33
C PHE A 485 -11.78 13.00 -2.35
N THR A 486 -12.26 13.90 -1.50
CA THR A 486 -13.65 14.33 -1.49
C THR A 486 -13.72 15.76 -2.03
N ASP A 487 -14.30 15.90 -3.21
CA ASP A 487 -14.58 17.20 -3.84
C ASP A 487 -15.90 17.74 -3.33
N ARG A 488 -15.84 18.83 -2.55
CA ARG A 488 -17.02 19.53 -2.04
C ARG A 488 -17.34 20.81 -2.82
N ASN A 489 -16.58 21.10 -3.88
CA ASN A 489 -16.83 22.23 -4.76
C ASN A 489 -17.57 21.75 -6.04
N VAL A 490 -18.69 21.07 -5.85
CA VAL A 490 -19.53 20.52 -6.90
C VAL A 490 -20.99 20.96 -6.71
N VAL A 491 -21.72 21.09 -7.82
CA VAL A 491 -23.12 21.48 -7.83
C VAL A 491 -23.98 20.24 -8.06
N ALA A 492 -24.99 20.04 -7.23
CA ALA A 492 -25.94 18.94 -7.36
C ALA A 492 -26.57 18.90 -8.76
N GLY A 493 -26.72 17.69 -9.32
CA GLY A 493 -27.24 17.46 -10.66
C GLY A 493 -26.26 17.70 -11.82
N GLN A 494 -25.07 18.28 -11.56
CA GLN A 494 -24.05 18.47 -12.58
C GLN A 494 -23.14 17.23 -12.67
N THR A 495 -22.71 16.89 -13.89
CA THR A 495 -21.78 15.79 -14.13
C THR A 495 -20.35 16.30 -14.13
N TYR A 496 -19.50 15.62 -13.36
CA TYR A 496 -18.07 15.90 -13.25
C TYR A 496 -17.27 14.70 -13.71
N SER A 497 -16.14 14.98 -14.36
CA SER A 497 -15.20 13.97 -14.84
C SER A 497 -13.85 14.17 -14.15
N TYR A 498 -13.27 13.08 -13.66
CA TYR A 498 -11.98 13.10 -12.94
C TYR A 498 -10.96 12.21 -13.62
N ARG A 499 -9.70 12.65 -13.59
CA ARG A 499 -8.53 11.90 -14.01
C ARG A 499 -7.42 12.07 -12.99
N ILE A 500 -6.50 11.12 -12.93
CA ILE A 500 -5.41 11.10 -11.94
C ILE A 500 -4.09 10.78 -12.63
N THR A 501 -3.00 11.40 -12.17
CA THR A 501 -1.63 10.99 -12.44
C THR A 501 -0.93 10.58 -11.18
N ALA A 502 0.06 9.70 -11.30
CA ALA A 502 1.03 9.37 -10.25
C ALA A 502 2.42 9.82 -10.71
N THR A 503 3.19 10.42 -9.81
CA THR A 503 4.56 10.89 -10.06
C THR A 503 5.46 10.31 -8.98
N ASP A 504 6.62 9.74 -9.37
CA ASP A 504 7.65 9.23 -8.47
C ASP A 504 8.55 10.35 -7.92
N GLY A 505 9.62 9.97 -7.24
CA GLY A 505 10.61 10.89 -6.67
C GLY A 505 11.55 11.51 -7.70
N ALA A 506 11.81 10.86 -8.81
CA ALA A 506 12.62 11.35 -9.91
C ALA A 506 11.87 12.34 -10.81
N GLY A 507 10.53 12.38 -10.70
CA GLY A 507 9.68 13.25 -11.50
C GLY A 507 9.04 12.54 -12.71
N ASN A 508 9.26 11.23 -12.88
CA ASN A 508 8.58 10.47 -13.92
C ASN A 508 7.10 10.38 -13.60
N THR A 509 6.27 10.69 -14.57
CA THR A 509 4.82 10.80 -14.33
C THR A 509 4.08 9.81 -15.21
N SER A 510 3.15 9.07 -14.64
CA SER A 510 2.26 8.16 -15.37
C SER A 510 1.43 8.91 -16.43
N ALA A 511 0.94 8.20 -17.42
CA ALA A 511 -0.14 8.71 -18.25
C ALA A 511 -1.35 9.07 -17.36
N LEU A 512 -2.20 10.00 -17.85
CA LEU A 512 -3.49 10.32 -17.23
C LEU A 512 -4.38 9.06 -17.18
N SER A 513 -5.03 8.82 -16.07
CA SER A 513 -6.03 7.76 -15.95
C SER A 513 -7.14 7.91 -17.00
N PRO A 514 -7.85 6.84 -17.35
CA PRO A 514 -9.15 6.97 -18.00
C PRO A 514 -10.05 7.93 -17.21
N ALA A 515 -10.92 8.64 -17.92
CA ALA A 515 -11.85 9.57 -17.29
C ALA A 515 -12.94 8.78 -16.54
N ALA A 516 -13.13 9.08 -15.26
CA ALA A 516 -14.23 8.57 -14.46
C ALA A 516 -15.24 9.71 -14.22
N ALA A 517 -16.50 9.51 -14.65
CA ALA A 517 -17.53 10.53 -14.57
C ALA A 517 -18.66 10.13 -13.64
N VAL A 518 -19.20 11.12 -12.91
CA VAL A 518 -20.35 10.96 -12.02
C VAL A 518 -21.18 12.24 -11.99
N THR A 519 -22.50 12.08 -11.89
CA THR A 519 -23.39 13.21 -11.61
C THR A 519 -23.46 13.40 -10.10
N ALA A 520 -23.16 14.63 -9.63
CA ALA A 520 -23.24 14.97 -8.22
C ALA A 520 -24.67 14.77 -7.71
N ALA A 521 -24.82 14.01 -6.63
CA ALA A 521 -26.12 13.69 -6.05
C ALA A 521 -26.84 14.94 -5.55
N SER A 522 -28.16 14.94 -5.64
CA SER A 522 -29.03 15.96 -5.06
C SER A 522 -29.46 15.62 -3.62
N ALA A 523 -29.31 14.36 -3.20
CA ALA A 523 -29.62 13.91 -1.86
C ALA A 523 -28.68 12.73 -1.46
N ALA A 524 -28.50 12.51 -0.17
CA ALA A 524 -27.86 11.31 0.35
C ALA A 524 -28.76 10.09 0.22
N SER A 525 -28.16 8.90 0.05
CA SER A 525 -28.89 7.63 0.17
C SER A 525 -29.06 7.28 1.66
N PRO A 526 -30.29 7.18 2.18
CA PRO A 526 -30.51 6.85 3.58
C PRO A 526 -29.96 5.47 3.95
N TYR A 527 -29.97 4.52 3.02
CA TYR A 527 -29.38 3.20 3.20
C TYR A 527 -27.87 3.31 3.40
N GLN A 528 -27.18 4.00 2.49
CA GLN A 528 -25.73 4.18 2.57
C GLN A 528 -25.31 4.89 3.87
N GLU A 529 -26.00 5.96 4.25
CA GLU A 529 -25.70 6.66 5.49
C GLU A 529 -25.88 5.77 6.71
N ARG A 530 -26.88 4.90 6.70
CA ARG A 530 -27.12 3.95 7.78
C ARG A 530 -26.02 2.89 7.87
N VAL A 531 -25.61 2.30 6.74
CA VAL A 531 -24.49 1.34 6.67
C VAL A 531 -23.21 1.95 7.23
N LEU A 532 -22.89 3.17 6.85
CA LEU A 532 -21.70 3.90 7.35
C LEU A 532 -21.83 4.26 8.83
N ALA A 533 -22.99 4.71 9.29
CA ALA A 533 -23.24 5.05 10.69
C ALA A 533 -23.20 3.83 11.62
N ASP A 534 -23.46 2.63 11.10
CA ASP A 534 -23.34 1.38 11.85
C ASP A 534 -21.92 0.80 11.83
N GLY A 535 -20.96 1.53 11.23
CA GLY A 535 -19.52 1.28 11.35
C GLY A 535 -19.02 0.15 10.45
N ALA A 536 -19.47 0.09 9.19
CA ALA A 536 -18.89 -0.82 8.21
C ALA A 536 -17.39 -0.60 8.07
N ASP A 537 -16.58 -1.68 8.19
CA ASP A 537 -15.13 -1.70 7.99
C ASP A 537 -14.74 -2.01 6.55
N LEU A 538 -15.69 -2.46 5.75
CA LEU A 538 -15.61 -2.64 4.32
C LEU A 538 -17.01 -2.39 3.76
N TYR A 539 -17.12 -1.58 2.69
CA TYR A 539 -18.38 -1.32 2.05
C TYR A 539 -18.22 -1.12 0.55
N TRP A 540 -18.48 -2.14 -0.25
CA TRP A 540 -18.41 -2.12 -1.72
C TRP A 540 -19.78 -1.95 -2.32
N ARG A 541 -19.96 -0.86 -3.07
CA ARG A 541 -21.22 -0.51 -3.70
C ARG A 541 -21.34 -0.97 -5.14
N TYR A 542 -20.22 -1.30 -5.79
CA TYR A 542 -20.13 -1.72 -7.20
C TYR A 542 -20.59 -0.67 -8.21
N ASP A 543 -20.49 0.60 -7.87
CA ASP A 543 -20.91 1.73 -8.71
C ASP A 543 -19.89 2.04 -9.84
N GLU A 544 -18.76 1.38 -9.89
CA GLU A 544 -17.69 1.62 -10.85
C GLU A 544 -18.15 1.32 -12.28
N PRO A 545 -17.76 2.18 -13.26
CA PRO A 545 -18.09 1.94 -14.66
C PRO A 545 -17.25 0.82 -15.30
N GLY A 546 -16.26 0.30 -14.59
CA GLY A 546 -15.32 -0.72 -15.04
C GLY A 546 -13.98 -0.61 -14.33
N GLY A 547 -13.00 -1.40 -14.76
CA GLY A 547 -11.65 -1.42 -14.19
C GLY A 547 -11.42 -2.59 -13.23
N ALA A 548 -10.25 -2.60 -12.56
CA ALA A 548 -9.87 -3.69 -11.67
C ALA A 548 -10.07 -3.38 -10.17
N PHE A 549 -10.73 -2.28 -9.83
CA PHE A 549 -10.77 -1.77 -8.47
C PHE A 549 -12.20 -1.49 -8.01
N ALA A 550 -12.65 -2.15 -6.92
CA ALA A 550 -13.87 -1.88 -6.20
C ALA A 550 -13.58 -0.89 -5.06
N ALA A 551 -14.14 0.31 -5.14
CA ALA A 551 -13.91 1.35 -4.14
C ALA A 551 -14.62 1.01 -2.83
N ASP A 552 -13.91 1.15 -1.72
CA ASP A 552 -14.50 1.10 -0.39
C ASP A 552 -15.17 2.44 -0.07
N ALA A 553 -16.45 2.43 0.18
CA ALA A 553 -17.21 3.61 0.58
C ALA A 553 -17.09 3.89 2.09
N SER A 554 -16.53 2.98 2.90
CA SER A 554 -16.24 3.20 4.32
C SER A 554 -15.02 4.09 4.52
N ASP A 555 -14.77 4.53 5.75
CA ASP A 555 -13.57 5.30 6.11
C ASP A 555 -12.32 4.41 6.26
N SER A 556 -12.47 3.09 6.30
CA SER A 556 -11.38 2.12 6.44
C SER A 556 -10.52 1.96 5.19
N ARG A 557 -10.99 2.45 4.02
CA ARG A 557 -10.28 2.41 2.73
C ARG A 557 -9.84 1.01 2.32
N ASN A 558 -10.73 0.04 2.54
CA ASN A 558 -10.51 -1.38 2.33
C ASN A 558 -11.01 -1.80 0.94
N GLY A 559 -10.42 -1.24 -0.10
CA GLY A 559 -10.82 -1.46 -1.48
C GLY A 559 -10.72 -2.93 -1.90
N GLY A 560 -11.46 -3.29 -2.93
CA GLY A 560 -11.47 -4.62 -3.53
C GLY A 560 -10.80 -4.65 -4.89
N VAL A 561 -10.42 -5.84 -5.32
CA VAL A 561 -9.87 -6.10 -6.65
C VAL A 561 -10.82 -7.02 -7.40
N TYR A 562 -11.29 -6.57 -8.56
CA TYR A 562 -12.08 -7.39 -9.49
C TYR A 562 -11.20 -8.40 -10.22
N VAL A 563 -11.68 -9.61 -10.37
CA VAL A 563 -10.99 -10.68 -11.11
C VAL A 563 -11.85 -11.11 -12.31
N ASN A 564 -11.21 -11.28 -13.46
CA ASN A 564 -11.79 -11.76 -14.72
C ASN A 564 -12.94 -10.91 -15.30
N THR A 565 -12.90 -9.59 -15.07
CA THR A 565 -13.79 -8.60 -15.71
C THR A 565 -15.29 -8.90 -15.61
N PRO A 566 -15.85 -8.89 -14.40
CA PRO A 566 -17.30 -9.08 -14.22
C PRO A 566 -18.11 -7.98 -14.91
N THR A 567 -19.41 -8.18 -15.09
CA THR A 567 -20.26 -7.15 -15.69
C THR A 567 -20.58 -6.05 -14.68
N TYR A 568 -20.01 -4.88 -14.90
CA TYR A 568 -20.18 -3.70 -14.07
C TYR A 568 -21.51 -3.01 -14.31
N ARG A 569 -22.02 -2.30 -13.30
CA ARG A 569 -23.23 -1.46 -13.37
C ARG A 569 -24.45 -2.18 -13.93
N SER A 570 -24.61 -3.44 -13.57
CA SER A 570 -25.78 -4.23 -13.94
C SER A 570 -27.07 -3.63 -13.38
N THR A 571 -28.14 -3.68 -14.17
CA THR A 571 -29.45 -3.20 -13.77
C THR A 571 -30.48 -4.34 -13.76
N PRO A 572 -31.54 -4.25 -12.93
CA PRO A 572 -31.75 -3.26 -11.87
C PRO A 572 -30.83 -3.48 -10.70
N SER A 573 -30.48 -2.41 -9.96
CA SER A 573 -29.78 -2.47 -8.67
C SER A 573 -30.73 -2.83 -7.52
N ALA A 574 -30.19 -3.25 -6.39
CA ALA A 574 -30.97 -3.54 -5.18
C ALA A 574 -31.44 -2.27 -4.47
N VAL A 575 -30.57 -1.24 -4.45
CA VAL A 575 -30.81 0.03 -3.77
C VAL A 575 -30.96 1.15 -4.82
N ALA A 576 -31.93 2.04 -4.63
CA ALA A 576 -32.14 3.16 -5.53
C ALA A 576 -30.86 4.07 -5.60
N GLY A 577 -30.40 4.34 -6.84
CA GLY A 577 -29.21 5.15 -7.09
C GLY A 577 -27.88 4.41 -6.93
N SER A 578 -27.89 3.10 -6.70
CA SER A 578 -26.76 2.20 -6.75
C SER A 578 -26.64 1.50 -8.10
N ALA A 579 -25.60 0.72 -8.29
CA ALA A 579 -25.40 -0.18 -9.42
C ALA A 579 -24.91 -1.54 -8.94
N ALA A 580 -25.33 -2.61 -9.59
CA ALA A 580 -25.01 -3.97 -9.19
C ALA A 580 -23.85 -4.54 -10.00
N LEU A 581 -23.17 -5.53 -9.43
CA LEU A 581 -22.14 -6.36 -10.08
C LEU A 581 -22.78 -7.68 -10.52
N SER A 582 -22.61 -8.08 -11.78
CA SER A 582 -23.04 -9.40 -12.26
C SER A 582 -21.84 -10.32 -12.40
N LEU A 583 -21.97 -11.54 -11.87
CA LEU A 583 -20.94 -12.57 -11.77
C LEU A 583 -21.37 -13.82 -12.57
N ASN A 584 -20.44 -14.43 -13.27
CA ASN A 584 -20.70 -15.54 -14.21
C ASN A 584 -20.82 -16.92 -13.56
N GLY A 585 -20.48 -17.08 -12.27
CA GLY A 585 -20.55 -18.36 -11.55
C GLY A 585 -19.44 -19.36 -11.86
N SER A 586 -18.35 -18.92 -12.51
CA SER A 586 -17.24 -19.76 -12.93
C SER A 586 -15.90 -19.31 -12.35
N ASP A 587 -15.54 -18.05 -12.55
CA ASP A 587 -14.21 -17.54 -12.24
C ASP A 587 -14.17 -16.04 -11.91
N GLU A 588 -15.31 -15.34 -11.97
CA GLU A 588 -15.44 -13.95 -11.59
C GLU A 588 -15.70 -13.77 -10.11
N TYR A 589 -14.92 -12.89 -9.46
CA TYR A 589 -15.08 -12.57 -8.05
C TYR A 589 -14.39 -11.24 -7.70
N VAL A 590 -14.60 -10.78 -6.45
CA VAL A 590 -13.92 -9.63 -5.87
C VAL A 590 -13.20 -10.11 -4.59
N TYR A 591 -12.01 -9.65 -4.33
CA TYR A 591 -11.32 -9.89 -3.06
C TYR A 591 -10.83 -8.59 -2.43
N SER A 592 -10.76 -8.53 -1.09
CA SER A 592 -10.20 -7.37 -0.37
C SER A 592 -8.71 -7.25 -0.65
N ASP A 593 -8.24 -6.07 -1.03
CA ASP A 593 -6.82 -5.81 -1.31
C ASP A 593 -5.97 -5.84 -0.04
N ARG A 594 -6.60 -5.64 1.12
CA ARG A 594 -5.97 -5.67 2.43
C ARG A 594 -6.10 -7.05 3.08
N LEU A 595 -4.99 -7.53 3.65
CA LEU A 595 -4.98 -8.70 4.52
C LEU A 595 -5.67 -8.37 5.87
N HIS A 596 -6.70 -9.14 6.22
CA HIS A 596 -7.38 -9.04 7.49
C HIS A 596 -6.86 -10.09 8.48
N ARG A 597 -6.79 -9.73 9.75
CA ARG A 597 -6.38 -10.61 10.84
C ARG A 597 -7.55 -10.83 11.78
N TYR A 598 -8.02 -12.06 11.86
CA TYR A 598 -9.07 -12.44 12.79
C TYR A 598 -8.52 -13.36 13.88
N THR A 599 -8.86 -13.03 15.14
CA THR A 599 -8.65 -13.90 16.29
C THR A 599 -10.01 -14.33 16.84
N SER A 600 -10.16 -15.60 17.23
CA SER A 600 -11.43 -16.10 17.78
C SER A 600 -11.49 -15.84 19.30
N PRO A 601 -12.63 -15.42 19.85
CA PRO A 601 -13.86 -15.02 19.18
C PRO A 601 -13.86 -13.54 18.80
N THR A 602 -13.94 -13.23 17.50
CA THR A 602 -14.12 -11.85 17.02
C THR A 602 -15.52 -11.70 16.48
N PRO A 603 -16.33 -10.76 17.00
CA PRO A 603 -17.65 -10.49 16.44
C PRO A 603 -17.54 -9.86 15.05
N TYR A 604 -18.51 -10.14 14.20
CA TYR A 604 -18.60 -9.55 12.85
C TYR A 604 -20.01 -9.68 12.29
N SER A 605 -20.29 -8.91 11.23
CA SER A 605 -21.47 -9.11 10.38
C SER A 605 -21.07 -9.05 8.92
N ILE A 606 -21.74 -9.85 8.10
CA ILE A 606 -21.68 -9.83 6.64
C ILE A 606 -23.03 -9.37 6.17
N GLU A 607 -23.10 -8.35 5.33
CA GLU A 607 -24.29 -7.85 4.68
C GLU A 607 -24.07 -7.77 3.17
N THR A 608 -25.06 -8.18 2.39
CA THR A 608 -25.04 -8.04 0.93
C THR A 608 -26.44 -8.18 0.36
N TRP A 609 -26.70 -7.56 -0.76
CA TRP A 609 -27.84 -7.85 -1.59
C TRP A 609 -27.42 -8.82 -2.69
N PHE A 610 -28.29 -9.78 -2.99
CA PHE A 610 -28.04 -10.74 -4.08
C PHE A 610 -29.31 -11.04 -4.87
N ARG A 611 -29.11 -11.41 -6.14
CA ARG A 611 -30.18 -11.81 -7.06
C ARG A 611 -29.68 -12.93 -7.96
N THR A 612 -30.42 -14.03 -8.06
CA THR A 612 -30.03 -15.17 -8.91
C THR A 612 -31.21 -16.05 -9.27
N THR A 613 -31.06 -16.79 -10.38
CA THR A 613 -31.93 -17.90 -10.75
C THR A 613 -31.17 -19.23 -10.79
N SER A 614 -29.92 -19.23 -10.37
CA SER A 614 -29.03 -20.40 -10.41
C SER A 614 -29.55 -21.54 -9.54
N THR A 615 -29.51 -22.75 -10.07
CA THR A 615 -29.79 -24.00 -9.36
C THR A 615 -28.52 -24.75 -8.94
N SER A 616 -27.34 -24.19 -9.22
CA SER A 616 -26.02 -24.72 -8.85
C SER A 616 -25.51 -24.18 -7.51
N GLY A 617 -26.28 -23.28 -6.89
CA GLY A 617 -25.86 -22.58 -5.68
C GLY A 617 -24.69 -21.61 -5.93
N GLY A 618 -23.80 -21.47 -4.93
CA GLY A 618 -22.59 -20.67 -5.03
C GLY A 618 -22.26 -19.89 -3.76
N ARG A 619 -20.97 -19.64 -3.52
CA ARG A 619 -20.51 -18.79 -2.43
C ARG A 619 -20.72 -17.33 -2.78
N ILE A 620 -21.54 -16.62 -1.99
CA ILE A 620 -21.81 -15.19 -2.21
C ILE A 620 -20.70 -14.37 -1.57
N VAL A 621 -20.52 -14.50 -0.24
CA VAL A 621 -19.47 -13.78 0.52
C VAL A 621 -18.77 -14.76 1.44
N GLY A 622 -17.50 -14.58 1.71
CA GLY A 622 -16.81 -15.33 2.74
C GLY A 622 -15.36 -14.89 2.91
N PHE A 623 -14.71 -15.46 3.92
CA PHE A 623 -13.34 -15.19 4.28
C PHE A 623 -12.44 -16.37 3.93
N GLY A 624 -11.30 -16.13 3.30
CA GLY A 624 -10.37 -17.17 2.88
C GLY A 624 -8.91 -16.72 3.02
N ASN A 625 -8.00 -17.67 3.21
CA ASN A 625 -6.57 -17.36 3.41
C ASN A 625 -5.81 -17.05 2.11
N ASN A 626 -6.49 -17.06 0.96
CA ASN A 626 -5.88 -16.78 -0.35
C ASN A 626 -6.77 -15.85 -1.18
N ILE A 627 -6.14 -15.06 -2.05
CA ILE A 627 -6.85 -14.16 -2.98
C ILE A 627 -7.29 -14.87 -4.26
N GLY A 628 -6.81 -16.10 -4.52
CA GLY A 628 -7.00 -16.82 -5.77
C GLY A 628 -6.15 -16.26 -6.91
N THR A 629 -5.99 -17.02 -7.98
CA THR A 629 -5.34 -16.57 -9.21
C THR A 629 -5.99 -17.22 -10.43
N ALA A 630 -5.67 -16.74 -11.62
CA ALA A 630 -6.02 -17.35 -12.90
C ALA A 630 -5.52 -18.82 -13.04
N GLN A 631 -4.71 -19.33 -12.13
CA GLN A 631 -4.19 -20.71 -12.08
C GLN A 631 -4.83 -21.57 -10.98
N GLY A 632 -6.01 -21.21 -10.46
CA GLY A 632 -6.76 -22.07 -9.54
C GLY A 632 -6.28 -22.06 -8.09
N HIS A 633 -5.53 -21.06 -7.65
CA HIS A 633 -5.17 -20.88 -6.24
C HIS A 633 -6.38 -20.45 -5.42
N THR A 634 -7.14 -21.44 -5.00
CA THR A 634 -8.27 -21.28 -4.09
C THR A 634 -7.77 -21.33 -2.65
N SER A 635 -8.55 -20.78 -1.72
CA SER A 635 -8.22 -20.82 -0.30
C SER A 635 -8.17 -22.28 0.20
N SER A 636 -7.08 -22.65 0.86
CA SER A 636 -6.98 -23.90 1.61
C SER A 636 -7.74 -23.83 2.95
N ILE A 637 -7.91 -22.62 3.48
CA ILE A 637 -8.71 -22.33 4.68
C ILE A 637 -9.82 -21.35 4.27
N SER A 638 -11.06 -21.71 4.51
CA SER A 638 -12.24 -20.87 4.30
C SER A 638 -13.13 -20.90 5.52
N ASP A 639 -13.65 -19.74 5.92
CA ASP A 639 -14.51 -19.56 7.08
C ASP A 639 -15.49 -18.39 6.83
N LYS A 640 -16.47 -18.20 7.72
CA LYS A 640 -17.40 -17.07 7.66
C LYS A 640 -18.12 -17.02 6.30
N LEU A 641 -18.71 -18.16 5.89
CA LEU A 641 -19.27 -18.35 4.55
C LEU A 641 -20.74 -18.03 4.51
N LEU A 642 -21.14 -17.12 3.65
CA LEU A 642 -22.51 -16.91 3.21
C LEU A 642 -22.65 -17.47 1.79
N TYR A 643 -23.48 -18.51 1.61
CA TYR A 643 -23.59 -19.22 0.34
C TYR A 643 -25.00 -19.70 0.05
N LEU A 644 -25.30 -19.89 -1.21
CA LEU A 644 -26.55 -20.51 -1.67
C LEU A 644 -26.32 -22.00 -1.91
N THR A 645 -27.24 -22.84 -1.44
CA THR A 645 -27.29 -24.28 -1.75
C THR A 645 -27.92 -24.53 -3.12
N ASN A 646 -27.82 -25.74 -3.68
CA ASN A 646 -28.39 -26.07 -4.99
C ASN A 646 -29.92 -25.87 -5.10
N ASN A 647 -30.62 -26.01 -3.97
CA ASN A 647 -32.07 -25.77 -3.91
C ASN A 647 -32.43 -24.32 -3.55
N GLY A 648 -31.46 -23.40 -3.69
CA GLY A 648 -31.69 -21.96 -3.50
C GLY A 648 -31.80 -21.50 -2.04
N ARG A 649 -31.59 -22.35 -1.04
CA ARG A 649 -31.59 -21.94 0.36
C ARG A 649 -30.31 -21.19 0.70
N LEU A 650 -30.44 -20.11 1.47
CA LEU A 650 -29.28 -19.34 1.97
C LEU A 650 -28.70 -20.04 3.20
N ALA A 651 -27.38 -20.20 3.23
CA ALA A 651 -26.64 -20.83 4.33
C ALA A 651 -25.56 -19.90 4.85
N PHE A 652 -25.40 -19.85 6.18
CA PHE A 652 -24.32 -19.18 6.87
C PHE A 652 -23.56 -20.15 7.74
N GLY A 653 -22.28 -20.39 7.42
CA GLY A 653 -21.43 -21.35 8.11
C GLY A 653 -20.13 -20.75 8.64
N VAL A 654 -19.70 -21.23 9.79
CA VAL A 654 -18.38 -20.91 10.38
C VAL A 654 -17.61 -22.17 10.73
N GLN A 655 -16.27 -22.09 10.74
CA GLN A 655 -15.43 -23.15 11.27
C GLN A 655 -14.97 -22.76 12.68
N VAL A 656 -15.18 -23.63 13.67
CA VAL A 656 -14.78 -23.38 15.06
C VAL A 656 -13.36 -23.89 15.29
N GLY A 657 -12.43 -22.98 15.54
CA GLY A 657 -11.02 -23.32 15.74
C GLY A 657 -10.41 -24.02 14.53
N SER A 658 -9.47 -24.95 14.77
CA SER A 658 -8.87 -25.81 13.73
C SER A 658 -9.61 -27.12 13.54
N THR A 659 -10.78 -27.29 14.17
CA THR A 659 -11.56 -28.54 14.19
C THR A 659 -12.32 -28.78 12.88
N SER A 660 -12.89 -29.97 12.73
CA SER A 660 -13.83 -30.30 11.65
C SER A 660 -15.23 -29.73 11.86
N SER A 661 -15.51 -29.10 13.02
CA SER A 661 -16.84 -28.54 13.35
C SER A 661 -17.15 -27.32 12.48
N ARG A 662 -18.27 -27.39 11.77
CA ARG A 662 -18.78 -26.35 10.87
C ARG A 662 -20.26 -26.08 11.15
N PRO A 663 -20.59 -25.46 12.29
CA PRO A 663 -21.94 -25.04 12.58
C PRO A 663 -22.45 -24.13 11.44
N THR A 664 -23.62 -24.49 10.91
CA THR A 664 -24.19 -23.84 9.75
C THR A 664 -25.68 -23.58 9.97
N LEU A 665 -26.11 -22.36 9.78
CA LEU A 665 -27.50 -21.95 9.71
C LEU A 665 -27.98 -22.07 8.27
N THR A 666 -29.19 -22.56 8.05
CA THR A 666 -29.80 -22.66 6.72
C THR A 666 -31.20 -22.07 6.77
N SER A 667 -31.54 -21.25 5.80
CA SER A 667 -32.87 -20.64 5.70
C SER A 667 -33.97 -21.71 5.43
N PRO A 668 -35.18 -21.50 5.91
CA PRO A 668 -36.29 -22.41 5.63
C PRO A 668 -36.79 -22.31 4.19
N ALA A 669 -36.72 -21.14 3.55
CA ALA A 669 -37.12 -20.87 2.18
C ALA A 669 -35.97 -20.80 1.20
N SER A 670 -36.24 -20.92 -0.10
CA SER A 670 -35.32 -20.72 -1.22
C SER A 670 -35.41 -19.29 -1.74
N TYR A 671 -34.30 -18.74 -2.25
CA TYR A 671 -34.12 -17.35 -2.67
C TYR A 671 -33.43 -17.24 -4.05
N ASN A 672 -33.59 -18.26 -4.90
CA ASN A 672 -33.14 -18.24 -6.29
C ASN A 672 -34.27 -17.99 -7.27
N ASP A 673 -35.19 -17.09 -6.90
CA ASP A 673 -36.42 -16.75 -7.64
C ASP A 673 -36.24 -15.58 -8.63
N GLY A 674 -35.01 -15.05 -8.77
CA GLY A 674 -34.71 -13.94 -9.66
C GLY A 674 -35.06 -12.56 -9.10
N ARG A 675 -35.40 -12.44 -7.82
CA ARG A 675 -35.64 -11.19 -7.11
C ARG A 675 -34.40 -10.80 -6.30
N TRP A 676 -34.34 -9.53 -5.93
CA TRP A 676 -33.38 -9.05 -4.97
C TRP A 676 -33.71 -9.49 -3.54
N HIS A 677 -32.75 -10.03 -2.84
CA HIS A 677 -32.86 -10.39 -1.44
C HIS A 677 -31.74 -9.75 -0.62
N HIS A 678 -32.07 -9.21 0.54
CA HIS A 678 -31.16 -8.68 1.52
C HIS A 678 -30.69 -9.79 2.45
N ALA A 679 -29.43 -10.16 2.42
CA ALA A 679 -28.85 -11.18 3.27
C ALA A 679 -27.91 -10.56 4.32
N VAL A 680 -28.15 -10.88 5.59
CA VAL A 680 -27.25 -10.51 6.68
C VAL A 680 -26.94 -11.72 7.54
N ALA A 681 -25.65 -11.96 7.78
CA ALA A 681 -25.15 -13.00 8.65
C ALA A 681 -24.34 -12.37 9.79
N THR A 682 -24.69 -12.63 11.03
CA THR A 682 -24.03 -12.05 12.19
C THR A 682 -23.47 -13.13 13.11
N GLN A 683 -22.31 -12.89 13.71
CA GLN A 683 -21.75 -13.71 14.77
C GLN A 683 -21.15 -12.83 15.87
N GLY A 684 -21.42 -13.18 17.11
CA GLY A 684 -20.92 -12.47 18.29
C GLY A 684 -21.13 -13.28 19.56
N PRO A 685 -21.01 -12.65 20.75
CA PRO A 685 -21.20 -13.34 22.03
C PRO A 685 -22.56 -14.04 22.18
N GLY A 686 -23.61 -13.55 21.50
CA GLY A 686 -24.94 -14.16 21.48
C GLY A 686 -25.09 -15.33 20.51
N GLY A 687 -24.04 -15.73 19.79
CA GLY A 687 -24.04 -16.80 18.81
C GLY A 687 -24.16 -16.29 17.35
N MET A 688 -24.62 -17.16 16.46
CA MET A 688 -24.85 -16.89 15.04
C MET A 688 -26.31 -16.56 14.77
N ALA A 689 -26.57 -15.61 13.86
CA ALA A 689 -27.89 -15.36 13.31
C ALA A 689 -27.83 -15.10 11.79
N LEU A 690 -28.84 -15.58 11.09
CA LEU A 690 -29.04 -15.37 9.66
C LEU A 690 -30.35 -14.63 9.43
N TYR A 691 -30.27 -13.57 8.67
CA TYR A 691 -31.43 -12.72 8.31
C TYR A 691 -31.57 -12.70 6.79
N VAL A 692 -32.81 -12.70 6.34
CA VAL A 692 -33.18 -12.46 4.95
C VAL A 692 -34.33 -11.43 4.93
N ASP A 693 -34.19 -10.44 4.07
CA ASP A 693 -35.18 -9.37 3.88
C ASP A 693 -35.59 -8.70 5.19
N GLY A 694 -34.61 -8.42 6.04
CA GLY A 694 -34.79 -7.76 7.32
C GLY A 694 -35.29 -8.66 8.46
N VAL A 695 -35.60 -9.95 8.19
CA VAL A 695 -36.18 -10.88 9.17
C VAL A 695 -35.17 -11.97 9.54
N ARG A 696 -35.04 -12.27 10.83
CA ARG A 696 -34.20 -13.39 11.30
C ARG A 696 -34.84 -14.73 10.96
N VAL A 697 -34.18 -15.52 10.10
CA VAL A 697 -34.65 -16.81 9.59
C VAL A 697 -34.04 -18.02 10.30
N ALA A 698 -32.87 -17.88 10.90
CA ALA A 698 -32.21 -18.93 11.69
C ALA A 698 -31.24 -18.34 12.72
N SER A 699 -30.97 -19.06 13.80
CA SER A 699 -29.96 -18.70 14.80
C SER A 699 -29.49 -19.93 15.59
N ASN A 700 -28.30 -19.85 16.20
CA ASN A 700 -27.76 -20.79 17.18
C ASN A 700 -26.83 -20.06 18.18
N THR A 701 -26.29 -20.78 19.15
CA THR A 701 -25.43 -20.22 20.21
C THR A 701 -23.93 -20.24 19.91
N THR A 702 -23.49 -20.55 18.69
CA THR A 702 -22.09 -20.66 18.33
C THR A 702 -21.45 -19.28 18.29
N ALA A 703 -20.58 -18.96 19.27
CA ALA A 703 -19.86 -17.71 19.35
C ALA A 703 -18.42 -17.79 18.78
N GLY A 704 -17.80 -18.99 18.78
CA GLY A 704 -16.43 -19.18 18.30
C GLY A 704 -16.32 -19.25 16.79
N ASN A 705 -15.20 -18.79 16.24
CA ASN A 705 -14.82 -18.91 14.84
C ASN A 705 -13.33 -19.30 14.71
N ARG A 706 -12.74 -19.30 13.53
CA ARG A 706 -11.35 -19.66 13.30
C ARG A 706 -10.45 -18.43 13.28
N SER A 707 -9.29 -18.51 13.97
CA SER A 707 -8.23 -17.51 13.95
C SER A 707 -7.30 -17.75 12.76
N TYR A 708 -7.20 -16.83 11.84
CA TYR A 708 -6.20 -16.80 10.77
C TYR A 708 -6.21 -15.45 10.04
N ASN A 709 -5.18 -15.23 9.23
CA ASN A 709 -5.08 -14.08 8.34
C ASN A 709 -5.68 -14.45 6.97
N GLY A 710 -6.42 -13.53 6.36
CA GLY A 710 -7.05 -13.80 5.07
C GLY A 710 -7.70 -12.57 4.45
N TYR A 711 -8.53 -12.84 3.46
CA TYR A 711 -9.17 -11.85 2.62
C TYR A 711 -10.68 -12.08 2.54
N TRP A 712 -11.46 -11.00 2.55
CA TRP A 712 -12.86 -11.08 2.18
C TRP A 712 -12.99 -11.31 0.69
N ARG A 713 -13.91 -12.20 0.31
CA ARG A 713 -14.18 -12.53 -1.10
C ARG A 713 -15.67 -12.55 -1.37
N VAL A 714 -16.06 -11.98 -2.51
CA VAL A 714 -17.44 -11.94 -3.00
C VAL A 714 -17.48 -12.60 -4.36
N GLY A 715 -18.40 -13.53 -4.57
CA GLY A 715 -18.61 -14.20 -5.84
C GLY A 715 -17.97 -15.57 -6.00
N GLY A 716 -17.03 -15.96 -5.14
CA GLY A 716 -16.47 -17.30 -5.22
C GLY A 716 -15.15 -17.55 -4.50
N ASP A 717 -14.93 -18.81 -4.19
CA ASP A 717 -13.67 -19.40 -3.67
C ASP A 717 -13.86 -20.90 -3.43
N ALA A 718 -12.78 -21.60 -3.05
CA ALA A 718 -12.91 -23.00 -2.63
C ALA A 718 -13.85 -23.19 -1.44
N MET A 719 -14.60 -24.25 -1.54
CA MET A 719 -15.34 -24.86 -0.43
C MET A 719 -15.03 -26.37 -0.41
N ASN A 720 -14.47 -26.86 0.67
CA ASN A 720 -14.24 -28.30 0.78
C ASN A 720 -15.56 -29.06 1.04
N ASN A 721 -15.54 -30.39 0.85
CA ASN A 721 -16.72 -31.21 0.96
C ASN A 721 -17.30 -31.36 2.39
N ALA A 722 -16.62 -30.80 3.39
CA ALA A 722 -17.09 -30.83 4.78
C ALA A 722 -18.10 -29.73 5.12
N TRP A 723 -18.34 -28.79 4.21
CA TRP A 723 -19.37 -27.77 4.41
C TRP A 723 -20.78 -28.35 4.19
N PRO A 724 -21.71 -28.19 5.15
CA PRO A 724 -23.08 -28.67 5.01
C PRO A 724 -23.79 -28.11 3.77
N ASN A 725 -24.48 -28.97 3.03
CA ASN A 725 -25.20 -28.60 1.81
C ASN A 725 -24.36 -27.80 0.80
N ARG A 726 -23.07 -28.14 0.70
CA ARG A 726 -22.14 -27.51 -0.22
C ARG A 726 -22.73 -27.45 -1.63
N PRO A 727 -22.72 -26.27 -2.28
CA PRO A 727 -23.22 -26.13 -3.64
C PRO A 727 -22.36 -26.87 -4.66
N SER A 728 -22.94 -27.23 -5.80
CA SER A 728 -22.23 -27.85 -6.91
C SER A 728 -21.26 -26.90 -7.59
N SER A 729 -21.58 -25.58 -7.68
CA SER A 729 -20.62 -24.54 -7.97
C SER A 729 -20.18 -23.85 -6.68
N THR A 730 -18.89 -23.59 -6.53
CA THR A 730 -18.35 -22.74 -5.45
C THR A 730 -18.25 -21.27 -5.85
N TYR A 731 -18.59 -20.95 -7.10
CA TYR A 731 -18.74 -19.61 -7.63
C TYR A 731 -20.22 -19.25 -7.78
N PHE A 732 -20.57 -18.03 -7.49
CA PHE A 732 -21.93 -17.51 -7.52
C PHE A 732 -22.28 -16.96 -8.90
N ALA A 733 -23.29 -17.51 -9.52
CA ALA A 733 -23.89 -17.00 -10.77
C ALA A 733 -25.08 -16.09 -10.45
N GLY A 734 -24.94 -14.78 -10.64
CA GLY A 734 -25.99 -13.83 -10.32
C GLY A 734 -25.47 -12.41 -10.12
N GLN A 735 -26.31 -11.58 -9.54
CA GLN A 735 -25.96 -10.19 -9.22
C GLN A 735 -25.75 -10.02 -7.72
N VAL A 736 -24.80 -9.18 -7.35
CA VAL A 736 -24.55 -8.72 -5.98
C VAL A 736 -24.53 -7.19 -5.94
N ASP A 737 -24.94 -6.63 -4.81
CA ASP A 737 -24.99 -5.19 -4.60
C ASP A 737 -24.73 -4.87 -3.13
N GLU A 738 -24.19 -3.68 -2.83
CA GLU A 738 -24.09 -3.12 -1.49
C GLU A 738 -23.49 -4.11 -0.44
N THR A 739 -22.33 -4.68 -0.71
CA THR A 739 -21.70 -5.62 0.23
C THR A 739 -20.96 -4.87 1.32
N ALA A 740 -21.29 -5.14 2.58
CA ALA A 740 -20.65 -4.54 3.75
C ALA A 740 -20.20 -5.60 4.78
N ILE A 741 -19.06 -5.32 5.43
CA ILE A 741 -18.53 -6.11 6.55
C ILE A 741 -18.41 -5.18 7.77
N TYR A 742 -18.90 -5.64 8.91
CA TYR A 742 -18.87 -4.88 10.16
C TYR A 742 -18.00 -5.61 11.21
N PRO A 743 -17.23 -4.88 12.04
CA PRO A 743 -16.47 -5.46 13.15
C PRO A 743 -17.35 -5.77 14.38
N THR A 744 -18.66 -5.73 14.22
CA THR A 744 -19.66 -5.97 15.27
C THR A 744 -20.78 -6.90 14.78
N ALA A 745 -21.47 -7.55 15.69
CA ALA A 745 -22.71 -8.27 15.36
C ALA A 745 -23.89 -7.27 15.34
N LEU A 746 -24.42 -6.98 14.17
CA LEU A 746 -25.60 -6.11 14.02
C LEU A 746 -26.82 -6.70 14.76
N THR A 747 -27.61 -5.85 15.39
CA THR A 747 -28.85 -6.24 16.05
C THR A 747 -29.97 -6.46 15.02
N ALA A 748 -31.00 -7.22 15.37
CA ALA A 748 -32.14 -7.46 14.49
C ALA A 748 -32.82 -6.16 14.02
N ASP A 749 -32.94 -5.15 14.91
CA ASP A 749 -33.52 -3.85 14.58
C ASP A 749 -32.67 -3.08 13.56
N ARG A 750 -31.34 -3.19 13.64
CA ARG A 750 -30.43 -2.59 12.65
C ARG A 750 -30.60 -3.24 11.29
N VAL A 751 -30.61 -4.57 11.24
CA VAL A 751 -30.82 -5.33 9.99
C VAL A 751 -32.17 -4.99 9.35
N ALA A 752 -33.24 -4.94 10.15
CA ALA A 752 -34.57 -4.53 9.67
C ALA A 752 -34.61 -3.08 9.18
N ALA A 753 -33.85 -2.17 9.84
CA ALA A 753 -33.71 -0.79 9.39
C ALA A 753 -33.00 -0.67 8.03
N HIS A 754 -31.89 -1.41 7.84
CA HIS A 754 -31.16 -1.45 6.57
C HIS A 754 -32.09 -1.91 5.42
N HIS A 755 -32.78 -3.05 5.58
CA HIS A 755 -33.71 -3.55 4.58
C HIS A 755 -34.78 -2.52 4.23
N ARG A 756 -35.41 -1.88 5.23
CA ARG A 756 -36.46 -0.87 5.02
C ARG A 756 -35.91 0.36 4.28
N LEU A 757 -34.71 0.85 4.63
CA LEU A 757 -34.12 2.05 4.01
C LEU A 757 -33.71 1.81 2.56
N ALA A 758 -33.32 0.60 2.19
CA ALA A 758 -33.01 0.25 0.80
C ALA A 758 -34.24 0.33 -0.11
N GLN A 759 -35.45 0.10 0.42
CA GLN A 759 -36.70 0.15 -0.30
C GLN A 759 -37.37 1.54 -0.25
N ALA A 760 -36.85 2.44 0.59
CA ALA A 760 -37.38 3.80 0.67
C ALA A 760 -37.06 4.57 -0.64
N PRO A 761 -38.01 5.35 -1.18
CA PRO A 761 -37.69 6.29 -2.25
C PRO A 761 -36.53 7.19 -1.80
N ALA A 762 -35.63 7.56 -2.73
CA ALA A 762 -34.61 8.54 -2.43
C ALA A 762 -35.28 9.80 -1.85
N PRO A 763 -34.72 10.40 -0.76
CA PRO A 763 -35.28 11.64 -0.22
C PRO A 763 -35.32 12.71 -1.32
N PRO A 764 -36.30 13.62 -1.31
CA PRO A 764 -36.27 14.77 -2.21
C PRO A 764 -34.92 15.51 -1.97
N GLY A 765 -34.24 15.88 -3.05
CA GLY A 765 -33.02 16.65 -2.99
C GLY A 765 -33.22 17.97 -2.23
N ASP A 766 -32.14 18.54 -1.74
CA ASP A 766 -32.15 19.84 -1.08
C ASP A 766 -32.82 20.89 -1.99
N THR A 767 -33.76 21.62 -1.42
CA THR A 767 -34.45 22.72 -2.10
C THR A 767 -33.96 24.05 -1.50
N THR A 768 -33.72 25.03 -2.34
CA THR A 768 -33.40 26.38 -1.90
C THR A 768 -34.52 27.34 -2.17
N VAL A 769 -34.83 28.19 -1.19
CA VAL A 769 -35.81 29.26 -1.28
C VAL A 769 -35.13 30.59 -0.97
N SER A 770 -35.16 31.53 -1.91
CA SER A 770 -34.66 32.88 -1.72
C SER A 770 -35.78 33.83 -1.37
N LEU A 771 -35.64 34.57 -0.28
CA LEU A 771 -36.65 35.50 0.23
C LEU A 771 -36.11 36.93 0.17
N LEU A 772 -36.89 37.87 -0.32
CA LEU A 772 -36.63 39.31 -0.16
C LEU A 772 -37.17 39.75 1.20
N PRO A 773 -36.57 40.81 1.81
CA PRO A 773 -37.20 41.44 2.97
C PRO A 773 -38.60 41.92 2.64
N THR A 774 -39.54 41.68 3.56
CA THR A 774 -40.88 42.29 3.50
C THR A 774 -40.93 43.69 4.06
N GLU A 775 -39.96 44.02 4.89
CA GLU A 775 -39.73 45.34 5.48
C GLU A 775 -38.23 45.46 5.78
N ASP A 776 -37.62 46.65 5.50
CA ASP A 776 -36.32 46.97 5.99
C ASP A 776 -36.13 48.46 6.22
N ALA A 777 -35.31 48.86 7.17
CA ALA A 777 -34.97 50.20 7.50
C ALA A 777 -33.67 50.27 8.33
N TYR A 778 -33.01 51.40 8.38
CA TYR A 778 -31.98 51.62 9.40
C TYR A 778 -32.33 52.79 10.32
N VAL A 779 -31.73 52.83 11.46
CA VAL A 779 -31.88 53.88 12.46
C VAL A 779 -30.52 54.47 12.82
N ASN A 780 -30.52 55.81 13.16
CA ASN A 780 -29.33 56.59 13.40
C ASN A 780 -29.41 57.23 14.77
N SER A 781 -28.42 57.03 15.65
CA SER A 781 -28.40 57.61 17.01
C SER A 781 -28.25 59.12 17.05
N VAL A 782 -27.68 59.77 16.00
CA VAL A 782 -27.55 61.22 15.94
C VAL A 782 -28.87 61.89 15.52
N ALA A 783 -29.63 61.22 14.66
CA ALA A 783 -30.96 61.70 14.22
C ALA A 783 -32.05 60.75 14.79
N ALA A 784 -32.12 60.70 16.11
CA ALA A 784 -32.80 59.65 16.86
C ALA A 784 -34.31 59.53 16.63
N ASN A 785 -34.97 60.57 16.08
CA ASN A 785 -36.39 60.54 15.72
C ASN A 785 -36.66 60.41 14.21
N THR A 786 -35.59 60.26 13.40
CA THR A 786 -35.73 60.17 11.94
C THR A 786 -35.83 58.68 11.56
N ASN A 787 -36.78 58.39 10.67
CA ASN A 787 -36.90 57.07 10.03
C ASN A 787 -36.10 57.07 8.73
N TYR A 788 -35.37 55.97 8.44
CA TYR A 788 -34.57 55.82 7.24
C TYR A 788 -34.97 54.46 6.55
N ASN A 789 -35.96 54.54 5.70
CA ASN A 789 -36.46 53.44 4.85
C ASN A 789 -36.17 53.79 3.38
N ASP A 790 -34.97 54.09 3.02
CA ASP A 790 -34.56 54.44 1.66
C ASP A 790 -33.74 53.31 0.99
N GLN A 791 -33.07 53.65 -0.12
CA GLN A 791 -32.36 52.66 -0.94
C GLN A 791 -31.14 52.00 -0.26
N GLN A 792 -30.76 52.41 0.94
CA GLN A 792 -29.59 51.87 1.63
C GLN A 792 -29.91 51.56 3.09
N LEU A 793 -29.23 50.55 3.57
CA LEU A 793 -29.13 50.19 4.99
C LEU A 793 -27.74 50.47 5.50
N ALA A 794 -27.60 50.77 6.80
CA ALA A 794 -26.31 51.07 7.42
C ALA A 794 -26.10 50.39 8.77
N SER A 795 -24.85 49.97 9.05
CA SER A 795 -24.45 49.37 10.32
C SER A 795 -23.14 49.96 10.81
N ARG A 796 -23.10 50.47 12.06
CA ARG A 796 -21.97 51.09 12.72
C ARG A 796 -22.18 51.10 14.23
N GLY A 797 -21.16 50.93 15.04
CA GLY A 797 -21.26 50.94 16.51
C GLY A 797 -21.21 52.31 17.15
N THR A 798 -20.12 53.08 16.95
CA THR A 798 -19.98 54.45 17.49
C THR A 798 -20.65 55.41 16.54
N THR A 799 -21.51 56.30 17.05
CA THR A 799 -22.59 56.93 16.30
C THR A 799 -23.43 55.86 15.63
N ALA A 800 -24.23 55.16 16.45
CA ALA A 800 -24.81 53.89 16.08
C ALA A 800 -25.78 53.99 14.90
N TYR A 801 -25.51 53.16 13.88
CA TYR A 801 -26.45 52.79 12.83
C TYR A 801 -26.80 51.33 13.01
N LEU A 802 -28.10 51.01 13.02
CA LEU A 802 -28.64 49.63 13.15
C LEU A 802 -29.62 49.42 12.00
N SER A 803 -29.40 48.41 11.21
CA SER A 803 -30.33 48.01 10.15
C SER A 803 -31.22 46.87 10.60
N TYR A 804 -32.46 46.89 10.18
CA TYR A 804 -33.50 45.90 10.44
C TYR A 804 -34.01 45.36 9.11
N LEU A 805 -34.19 44.00 9.04
CA LEU A 805 -34.74 43.33 7.88
C LEU A 805 -35.74 42.30 8.40
N ARG A 806 -36.97 42.28 7.83
CA ARG A 806 -38.01 41.29 8.15
C ARG A 806 -38.25 40.39 6.96
N PHE A 807 -38.32 39.08 7.20
CA PHE A 807 -38.57 38.06 6.19
C PHE A 807 -39.83 37.25 6.56
N ALA A 808 -40.67 36.89 5.58
CA ALA A 808 -41.74 35.94 5.74
C ALA A 808 -41.14 34.55 5.48
N LEU A 809 -40.86 33.79 6.53
CA LEU A 809 -40.29 32.43 6.38
C LEU A 809 -41.37 31.45 5.92
N PRO A 810 -41.14 30.64 4.87
CA PRO A 810 -42.08 29.57 4.48
C PRO A 810 -42.12 28.46 5.52
N ALA A 811 -43.17 27.68 5.53
CA ALA A 811 -43.15 26.39 6.21
C ALA A 811 -42.16 25.46 5.50
N ALA A 812 -41.56 24.53 6.25
CA ALA A 812 -40.69 23.53 5.65
C ALA A 812 -41.50 22.67 4.64
N PRO A 813 -40.94 22.36 3.45
CA PRO A 813 -41.54 21.37 2.56
C PRO A 813 -41.78 20.02 3.25
N ALA A 814 -42.78 19.28 2.81
CA ALA A 814 -43.14 18.00 3.42
C ALA A 814 -41.92 17.02 3.41
N GLY A 815 -41.58 16.48 4.57
CA GLY A 815 -40.42 15.57 4.72
C GLY A 815 -39.04 16.24 4.66
N GLN A 816 -38.96 17.56 4.79
CA GLN A 816 -37.70 18.30 4.84
C GLN A 816 -37.60 19.15 6.11
N VAL A 817 -36.39 19.40 6.52
CA VAL A 817 -36.03 20.32 7.60
C VAL A 817 -35.08 21.41 7.10
N LEU A 818 -34.99 22.52 7.81
CA LEU A 818 -34.04 23.57 7.48
C LEU A 818 -32.61 23.12 7.78
N LYS A 819 -31.80 22.97 6.73
CA LYS A 819 -30.37 22.57 6.81
C LYS A 819 -29.43 23.76 6.86
N GLY A 820 -29.76 24.84 6.18
CA GLY A 820 -28.91 26.03 6.10
C GLY A 820 -29.72 27.31 5.91
N ALA A 821 -29.18 28.42 6.38
CA ALA A 821 -29.70 29.74 6.15
C ALA A 821 -28.54 30.71 5.87
N ARG A 822 -28.64 31.54 4.83
CA ARG A 822 -27.61 32.50 4.43
C ARG A 822 -28.24 33.82 4.06
N LEU A 823 -27.73 34.91 4.65
CA LEU A 823 -28.09 36.28 4.25
C LEU A 823 -27.08 36.74 3.19
N THR A 824 -27.57 37.12 2.02
CA THR A 824 -26.78 37.75 0.95
C THR A 824 -27.14 39.20 0.81
N PHE A 825 -26.17 40.05 0.50
CA PHE A 825 -26.33 41.48 0.30
C PHE A 825 -25.22 42.04 -0.58
N ARG A 826 -25.46 43.20 -1.16
CA ARG A 826 -24.46 43.95 -1.93
C ARG A 826 -24.17 45.27 -1.25
N THR A 827 -22.89 45.63 -1.06
CA THR A 827 -22.49 46.95 -0.60
C THR A 827 -22.92 47.99 -1.64
N SER A 828 -23.32 49.17 -1.17
CA SER A 828 -23.79 50.25 -2.07
C SER A 828 -22.62 50.81 -2.90
N SER A 829 -22.94 51.68 -3.86
CA SER A 829 -21.96 52.35 -4.71
C SER A 829 -21.36 53.60 -4.06
N ASP A 830 -21.77 53.96 -2.86
CA ASP A 830 -21.19 55.05 -2.09
C ASP A 830 -19.72 54.77 -1.81
N ALA A 831 -18.85 55.75 -2.01
CA ALA A 831 -17.40 55.58 -1.81
C ALA A 831 -17.01 55.15 -0.38
N THR A 832 -17.92 55.31 0.58
CA THR A 832 -17.75 54.94 1.99
C THR A 832 -18.59 53.71 2.40
N ALA A 833 -19.04 52.94 1.44
CA ALA A 833 -19.93 51.80 1.71
C ALA A 833 -19.22 50.55 2.25
N GLY A 834 -17.90 50.42 1.97
CA GLY A 834 -17.09 49.35 2.55
C GLY A 834 -16.71 49.64 4.00
N SER A 835 -16.49 48.62 4.80
CA SER A 835 -16.13 48.71 6.20
C SER A 835 -14.96 47.82 6.55
N THR A 836 -14.06 48.31 7.39
CA THR A 836 -12.97 47.50 7.98
C THR A 836 -13.38 46.80 9.26
N ASP A 837 -14.54 47.17 9.83
CA ASP A 837 -15.06 46.59 11.06
C ASP A 837 -15.82 45.29 10.84
N SER A 838 -16.01 44.53 11.91
CA SER A 838 -16.90 43.38 11.91
C SER A 838 -18.34 43.81 12.18
N HIS A 839 -19.28 43.21 11.45
CA HIS A 839 -20.72 43.41 11.60
C HIS A 839 -21.42 42.10 11.94
N THR A 840 -22.31 42.12 12.90
CA THR A 840 -23.03 40.93 13.35
C THR A 840 -24.48 40.97 12.94
N VAL A 841 -25.01 39.76 12.62
CA VAL A 841 -26.44 39.53 12.39
C VAL A 841 -27.05 38.94 13.66
N VAL A 842 -28.04 39.62 14.22
CA VAL A 842 -28.70 39.23 15.47
C VAL A 842 -30.23 39.20 15.31
N PRO A 843 -30.98 38.37 16.06
CA PRO A 843 -32.45 38.38 16.04
C PRO A 843 -33.00 39.68 16.66
N VAL A 844 -34.14 40.13 16.12
CA VAL A 844 -34.93 41.21 16.69
C VAL A 844 -36.06 40.62 17.52
N THR A 845 -36.18 41.05 18.79
CA THR A 845 -37.16 40.47 19.73
C THR A 845 -38.43 41.31 19.92
N GLY A 846 -38.45 42.55 19.44
CA GLY A 846 -39.56 43.46 19.56
C GLY A 846 -40.29 43.66 18.22
N ALA A 847 -41.56 44.09 18.29
CA ALA A 847 -42.31 44.51 17.12
C ALA A 847 -41.82 45.87 16.59
N TRP A 848 -41.84 46.02 15.27
CA TRP A 848 -41.47 47.24 14.56
C TRP A 848 -42.18 47.27 13.20
N THR A 849 -42.24 48.44 12.61
CA THR A 849 -42.67 48.62 11.22
C THR A 849 -41.69 49.50 10.49
N GLU A 850 -41.47 49.24 9.22
CA GLU A 850 -40.55 49.96 8.36
C GLU A 850 -40.79 51.48 8.41
N SER A 851 -42.06 51.91 8.25
CA SER A 851 -42.43 53.33 8.18
C SER A 851 -42.36 54.10 9.50
N ALA A 852 -42.23 53.42 10.64
CA ALA A 852 -42.32 54.05 11.96
C ALA A 852 -41.06 53.84 12.85
N VAL A 853 -40.15 52.93 12.49
CA VAL A 853 -38.94 52.65 13.30
C VAL A 853 -37.98 53.86 13.26
N THR A 854 -37.57 54.30 14.46
CA THR A 854 -36.54 55.34 14.66
C THR A 854 -35.55 54.85 15.72
N TYR A 855 -34.48 55.55 15.93
CA TYR A 855 -33.52 55.17 16.97
C TYR A 855 -34.15 55.15 18.36
N ASN A 856 -35.07 56.05 18.64
CA ASN A 856 -35.75 56.12 19.93
C ASN A 856 -36.89 55.06 20.09
N THR A 857 -37.47 54.62 19.01
CA THR A 857 -38.55 53.59 19.02
C THR A 857 -38.08 52.22 18.58
N ARG A 858 -36.77 52.03 18.40
CA ARG A 858 -36.17 50.79 17.89
C ARG A 858 -36.52 49.55 18.74
N PRO A 859 -36.72 48.40 18.13
CA PRO A 859 -37.01 47.18 18.85
C PRO A 859 -35.75 46.68 19.61
N ALA A 860 -35.97 45.86 20.63
CA ALA A 860 -34.89 45.19 21.35
C ALA A 860 -34.27 44.06 20.47
N LEU A 861 -32.99 43.86 20.66
CA LEU A 861 -32.21 42.84 19.98
C LEU A 861 -31.91 41.67 20.92
N ALA A 862 -31.85 40.47 20.40
CA ALA A 862 -31.38 39.30 21.16
C ALA A 862 -29.84 39.39 21.36
N ALA A 863 -29.35 38.79 22.45
CA ALA A 863 -27.91 38.69 22.71
C ALA A 863 -27.21 37.67 21.81
N SER A 864 -27.93 36.73 21.20
CA SER A 864 -27.38 35.67 20.36
C SER A 864 -26.98 36.24 18.99
N VAL A 865 -25.75 35.91 18.54
CA VAL A 865 -25.28 36.21 17.19
C VAL A 865 -25.60 35.03 16.29
N LEU A 866 -26.29 35.30 15.16
CA LEU A 866 -26.62 34.29 14.15
C LEU A 866 -25.52 34.12 13.12
N GLY A 867 -24.77 35.18 12.82
CA GLY A 867 -23.69 35.18 11.85
C GLY A 867 -22.86 36.45 11.95
N THR A 868 -21.65 36.47 11.45
CA THR A 868 -20.74 37.62 11.48
C THR A 868 -20.14 37.85 10.10
N ILE A 869 -20.22 39.09 9.65
CA ILE A 869 -19.47 39.59 8.51
C ILE A 869 -18.10 39.99 9.04
N THR A 870 -17.08 39.23 8.72
CA THR A 870 -15.69 39.45 9.19
C THR A 870 -14.80 39.96 8.07
N GLY A 871 -13.84 40.81 8.42
CA GLY A 871 -12.84 41.39 7.51
C GLY A 871 -13.31 42.62 6.77
N ALA A 872 -12.40 43.18 5.98
CA ALA A 872 -12.69 44.39 5.20
C ALA A 872 -13.67 44.08 4.06
N THR A 873 -14.75 44.87 3.94
CA THR A 873 -15.65 44.84 2.80
C THR A 873 -15.33 45.95 1.83
N ALA A 874 -15.51 45.71 0.52
CA ALA A 874 -15.31 46.69 -0.54
C ALA A 874 -16.65 47.28 -1.02
N VAL A 875 -16.64 48.42 -1.69
CA VAL A 875 -17.81 49.06 -2.34
C VAL A 875 -18.30 48.24 -3.51
N SER A 876 -19.61 48.28 -3.79
CA SER A 876 -20.26 47.65 -4.96
C SER A 876 -19.97 46.16 -5.09
N THR A 877 -19.79 45.42 -3.98
CA THR A 877 -19.36 44.03 -3.92
C THR A 877 -20.42 43.19 -3.22
N ASP A 878 -20.63 41.97 -3.72
CA ASP A 878 -21.56 41.00 -3.15
C ASP A 878 -20.92 40.22 -1.99
N TYR A 879 -21.66 40.10 -0.89
CA TYR A 879 -21.28 39.38 0.30
C TYR A 879 -22.38 38.39 0.75
N SER A 880 -21.95 37.38 1.50
CA SER A 880 -22.88 36.47 2.16
C SER A 880 -22.41 36.13 3.55
N VAL A 881 -23.34 35.93 4.46
CA VAL A 881 -23.08 35.46 5.81
C VAL A 881 -23.95 34.26 6.12
N GLU A 882 -23.32 33.14 6.53
CA GLU A 882 -24.05 31.97 7.00
C GLU A 882 -24.67 32.26 8.37
N LEU A 883 -25.95 31.91 8.52
CA LEU A 883 -26.71 32.09 9.75
C LEU A 883 -26.92 30.73 10.45
N THR A 884 -27.00 30.77 11.76
CA THR A 884 -27.28 29.58 12.58
C THR A 884 -28.69 29.03 12.28
N ALA A 885 -28.80 28.02 11.42
CA ALA A 885 -30.05 27.48 10.90
C ALA A 885 -31.05 27.05 11.99
N PRO A 886 -30.66 26.38 13.12
CA PRO A 886 -31.58 26.00 14.19
C PRO A 886 -32.36 27.18 14.80
N ALA A 887 -31.75 28.38 14.81
CA ALA A 887 -32.41 29.57 15.35
C ALA A 887 -33.58 30.06 14.46
N LEU A 888 -33.52 29.80 13.14
CA LEU A 888 -34.58 30.15 12.21
C LEU A 888 -35.61 29.00 12.08
N GLY A 889 -35.17 27.75 12.37
CA GLY A 889 -35.99 26.54 12.24
C GLY A 889 -37.30 26.61 13.07
N GLY A 890 -37.22 27.18 14.26
CA GLY A 890 -38.40 27.38 15.14
C GLY A 890 -39.36 28.47 14.69
N ALA A 891 -38.96 29.31 13.71
CA ALA A 891 -39.78 30.43 13.19
C ALA A 891 -40.37 30.17 11.78
N LEU A 892 -40.13 28.97 11.23
CA LEU A 892 -40.71 28.62 9.90
C LEU A 892 -42.22 28.73 9.89
N GLY A 893 -42.74 29.28 8.81
CA GLY A 893 -44.17 29.57 8.67
C GLY A 893 -44.60 30.92 9.29
N SER A 894 -43.64 31.74 9.80
CA SER A 894 -43.93 33.03 10.41
C SER A 894 -42.95 34.10 9.95
N ALA A 895 -43.22 35.35 10.35
CA ALA A 895 -42.30 36.45 10.08
C ALA A 895 -41.10 36.40 11.05
N TYR A 896 -39.88 36.63 10.55
CA TYR A 896 -38.64 36.66 11.33
C TYR A 896 -37.84 37.92 11.00
N SER A 897 -37.39 38.64 12.04
CA SER A 897 -36.64 39.86 11.89
C SER A 897 -35.19 39.73 12.32
N LEU A 898 -34.30 40.22 11.52
CA LEU A 898 -32.86 40.31 11.71
C LEU A 898 -32.40 41.75 11.87
N ALA A 899 -31.35 41.99 12.63
CA ALA A 899 -30.67 43.25 12.65
C ALA A 899 -29.20 43.10 12.30
N LEU A 900 -28.64 44.07 11.56
CA LEU A 900 -27.21 44.24 11.38
C LEU A 900 -26.71 45.28 12.41
N THR A 901 -25.69 44.89 13.18
CA THR A 901 -25.06 45.71 14.22
C THR A 901 -23.56 45.66 14.14
N SER A 902 -22.87 46.65 14.70
CA SER A 902 -21.43 46.65 14.87
C SER A 902 -21.04 47.28 16.21
N SER A 903 -19.87 46.95 16.74
CA SER A 903 -19.24 47.68 17.84
C SER A 903 -18.15 48.66 17.37
N GLY A 904 -17.84 48.70 16.10
CA GLY A 904 -16.77 49.49 15.51
C GLY A 904 -17.17 50.93 15.12
N THR A 905 -16.23 51.65 14.53
CA THR A 905 -16.40 53.06 14.14
C THR A 905 -16.58 53.25 12.66
N ASP A 906 -16.31 52.24 11.85
CA ASP A 906 -16.44 52.28 10.39
C ASP A 906 -17.81 51.75 9.95
N SER A 907 -18.39 52.38 8.92
CA SER A 907 -19.79 52.16 8.52
C SER A 907 -19.87 51.18 7.35
N LEU A 908 -20.57 50.08 7.51
CA LEU A 908 -21.02 49.23 6.39
C LEU A 908 -22.32 49.84 5.84
N ARG A 909 -22.40 50.07 4.50
CA ARG A 909 -23.62 50.45 3.80
C ARG A 909 -23.93 49.43 2.73
N VAL A 910 -25.13 48.89 2.78
CA VAL A 910 -25.64 47.89 1.83
C VAL A 910 -26.92 48.40 1.17
N TRP A 911 -27.21 47.90 0.00
CA TRP A 911 -28.49 48.18 -0.65
C TRP A 911 -29.64 47.59 0.18
N SER A 912 -30.80 48.27 0.15
CA SER A 912 -32.06 47.85 0.79
C SER A 912 -32.98 47.11 -0.20
N SER A 913 -34.16 46.72 0.24
CA SER A 913 -35.22 46.16 -0.63
C SER A 913 -35.74 47.16 -1.68
N GLU A 914 -35.52 48.46 -1.46
CA GLU A 914 -35.89 49.54 -2.38
C GLU A 914 -34.85 49.82 -3.47
N ALA A 915 -33.73 49.10 -3.46
CA ALA A 915 -32.71 49.24 -4.48
C ALA A 915 -33.31 49.07 -5.88
N GLY A 916 -32.95 49.96 -6.78
CA GLY A 916 -33.45 49.99 -8.14
C GLY A 916 -33.13 48.76 -8.96
N SER A 917 -32.00 48.11 -8.65
CA SER A 917 -31.61 46.80 -9.22
C SER A 917 -32.03 45.67 -8.30
N ALA A 918 -32.85 44.77 -8.80
CA ALA A 918 -33.27 43.58 -8.05
C ALA A 918 -32.08 42.68 -7.62
N ALA A 919 -30.99 42.66 -8.41
CA ALA A 919 -29.77 41.89 -8.11
C ALA A 919 -28.98 42.48 -6.92
N SER A 920 -29.23 43.73 -6.53
CA SER A 920 -28.53 44.39 -5.42
C SER A 920 -29.28 44.24 -4.08
N ARG A 921 -30.50 43.77 -4.10
CA ARG A 921 -31.37 43.66 -2.92
C ARG A 921 -30.90 42.57 -1.99
N PRO A 922 -30.99 42.72 -0.66
CA PRO A 922 -30.70 41.65 0.29
C PRO A 922 -31.62 40.46 0.09
N GLN A 923 -31.07 39.24 0.28
CA GLN A 923 -31.87 38.05 0.21
C GLN A 923 -31.52 37.10 1.37
N LEU A 924 -32.51 36.50 1.95
CA LEU A 924 -32.33 35.35 2.86
C LEU A 924 -32.56 34.06 2.06
N VAL A 925 -31.50 33.29 1.91
CA VAL A 925 -31.52 32.02 1.21
C VAL A 925 -31.63 30.89 2.24
N LEU A 926 -32.71 30.14 2.19
CA LEU A 926 -32.98 28.99 3.06
C LEU A 926 -32.76 27.71 2.26
N THR A 927 -32.04 26.74 2.83
CA THR A 927 -31.83 25.41 2.26
C THR A 927 -32.57 24.39 3.09
N PHE A 928 -33.51 23.68 2.49
CA PHE A 928 -34.25 22.59 3.09
C PHE A 928 -33.78 21.26 2.52
N GLY A 929 -33.65 20.25 3.35
CA GLY A 929 -33.25 18.88 2.96
C GLY A 929 -33.94 17.83 3.85
N ALA A 930 -33.75 16.57 3.51
CA ALA A 930 -34.32 15.48 4.31
C ALA A 930 -33.80 15.53 5.76
N GLU A 931 -34.62 15.09 6.71
CA GLU A 931 -34.35 15.06 8.15
C GLU A 931 -33.12 14.20 8.50
#